data_2112ebb91343eaa437c16d09ea8b88f9
#
_entry.id   2112ebb91343eaa437c16d09ea8b88f9
#
_cell.length_a   1.000
_cell.length_b   1.000
_cell.length_c   1.000
_cell.angle_alpha   90.00
_cell.angle_beta   90.00
_cell.angle_gamma   90.00
#
_symmetry.space_group_name_H-M   'P 1'
#
loop_
_entity.id
_entity.type
_entity.pdbx_description
1 polymer ?
#
loop_
_entity_poly.entity_id
_entity_poly.type
_entity_poly.pdbx_seq_one_letter_code
_entity_poly.pdbx_strand_id
1 'polypeptide(L)'
;MPVFTEYAAASRELRVLPSFASPLPRLTPKPQPDGKTERYEVVIVGAGPAGLMLELLLARYGLSDESLLCVDAKSTTLKSGQADGLQPRTLETLKSLGLADEILTEGCQMWQVAFWNPSNDEDKIIERTSIVQDVAVPARFPHEVTIHQGRIERILETDLLRYSKRGVQRNTKLIDVKIDEEVDAEFPVVAEIETEGQHRTVRTKYLVGADGAHSVVRRSMGLKLEGESLDHIWGVVDLIVDTDFPDIRRRCAIHSPAGSVMVIPRERIATGDYLTRLYVQVPGDVKPDSDQQTTDGPIAAPTADARARRSQVTEKTIFDNAAAAFRPYYIRPKTDGAVDWWAAYQIGQRVTDKFSVKDSKGVNRVFIAGDACHTHSPKAGQGMNVSMMDSYNLAWKLAYSIHGLTPEGAQGQPDPILDTYHTERHTIAQELIEFDRAFSSMFSGKIGASEDGVEGLTHEEFLEVFSRGNGFTSGCGIEYPENIAVDRALDGDKNPISGTDYLSGILRPGRRLLNVRLVRHADGYRRDLQDDFASTGRFRILCLTSSDLLVLQGTSSLTLTKLGAIISQFPQSVLEQVVIHPRLSKEFVWSDIPSEVKQHSEMSFYSGYKMDDVYGIYGVDPSKGALAVVRPDGYVGILADLGDVQRIDNYLGTMIRRN
;
A
#
# COMPACT_ATOMS: atom_id res chain seq x y z
N MET A 1 36.26 8.42 37.14
CA MET A 1 35.62 7.46 36.23
C MET A 1 34.13 7.59 36.39
N PRO A 2 33.32 7.61 35.32
CA PRO A 2 31.87 7.60 35.47
C PRO A 2 31.44 6.29 36.18
N VAL A 3 30.59 6.41 37.17
CA VAL A 3 30.01 5.25 37.87
C VAL A 3 28.76 4.84 37.08
N PHE A 4 28.75 3.63 36.58
CA PHE A 4 27.60 3.06 35.88
C PHE A 4 26.74 2.29 36.92
N THR A 5 25.46 2.61 36.95
CA THR A 5 24.48 1.81 37.72
C THR A 5 24.19 0.50 36.96
N GLU A 6 23.63 -0.49 37.64
CA GLU A 6 23.19 -1.74 37.00
C GLU A 6 22.23 -1.48 35.84
N TYR A 7 21.33 -0.51 35.98
CA TYR A 7 20.43 -0.08 34.93
C TYR A 7 21.18 0.44 33.67
N ALA A 8 22.20 1.30 33.88
CA ALA A 8 23.00 1.81 32.78
C ALA A 8 23.88 0.72 32.14
N ALA A 9 24.29 -0.30 32.91
CA ALA A 9 25.02 -1.45 32.38
C ALA A 9 24.12 -2.36 31.49
N ALA A 10 22.90 -2.62 31.94
CA ALA A 10 21.91 -3.41 31.19
C ALA A 10 21.48 -2.73 29.89
N SER A 11 21.44 -1.38 29.83
CA SER A 11 21.08 -0.60 28.66
C SER A 11 22.24 -0.26 27.72
N ARG A 12 23.47 -0.74 28.00
CA ARG A 12 24.67 -0.38 27.22
C ARG A 12 24.59 -0.69 25.74
N GLU A 13 23.92 -1.78 25.36
CA GLU A 13 23.78 -2.20 23.97
C GLU A 13 22.63 -1.49 23.23
N LEU A 14 21.69 -0.93 23.98
CA LEU A 14 20.48 -0.28 23.47
C LEU A 14 20.35 1.13 24.04
N ARG A 15 21.29 2.03 23.71
CA ARG A 15 21.20 3.44 24.13
C ARG A 15 20.09 4.20 23.40
N VAL A 16 19.71 3.73 22.22
CA VAL A 16 18.64 4.31 21.39
C VAL A 16 17.75 3.19 20.92
N LEU A 17 16.47 3.23 21.31
CA LEU A 17 15.47 2.34 20.72
C LEU A 17 15.25 2.78 19.27
N PRO A 18 15.35 1.88 18.29
CA PRO A 18 14.98 2.19 16.93
C PRO A 18 13.53 2.68 16.88
N SER A 19 13.29 3.83 16.24
CA SER A 19 11.95 4.45 16.15
C SER A 19 10.89 3.54 15.53
N PHE A 20 11.33 2.57 14.75
CA PHE A 20 10.48 1.63 14.02
C PHE A 20 10.43 0.23 14.64
N ALA A 21 11.04 0.04 15.83
CA ALA A 21 10.96 -1.23 16.54
C ALA A 21 9.53 -1.48 17.03
N SER A 22 8.98 -2.65 16.71
CA SER A 22 7.71 -3.07 17.28
C SER A 22 7.90 -3.43 18.76
N PRO A 23 7.01 -2.99 19.65
CA PRO A 23 6.99 -3.41 21.03
C PRO A 23 6.29 -4.76 21.24
N LEU A 24 5.73 -5.36 20.18
CA LEU A 24 5.13 -6.69 20.28
C LEU A 24 6.18 -7.69 20.76
N PRO A 25 5.85 -8.59 21.71
CA PRO A 25 6.79 -9.56 22.20
C PRO A 25 7.23 -10.51 21.08
N ARG A 26 8.45 -11.04 21.18
CA ARG A 26 8.86 -12.11 20.28
C ARG A 26 8.02 -13.35 20.56
N LEU A 27 7.50 -13.94 19.47
CA LEU A 27 6.78 -15.20 19.56
C LEU A 27 7.74 -16.31 19.97
N THR A 28 7.38 -17.07 21.01
CA THR A 28 8.13 -18.27 21.39
C THR A 28 7.78 -19.40 20.42
N PRO A 29 8.74 -19.92 19.63
CA PRO A 29 8.48 -21.01 18.70
C PRO A 29 7.99 -22.24 19.45
N LYS A 30 7.03 -22.95 18.85
CA LYS A 30 6.58 -24.22 19.39
C LYS A 30 7.58 -25.34 19.06
N PRO A 31 7.81 -26.29 19.99
CA PRO A 31 8.70 -27.42 19.75
C PRO A 31 8.25 -28.21 18.50
N GLN A 32 9.21 -28.64 17.69
CA GLN A 32 8.97 -29.57 16.58
C GLN A 32 8.78 -30.98 17.14
N PRO A 33 7.60 -31.62 17.02
CA PRO A 33 7.30 -32.82 17.81
C PRO A 33 8.04 -34.08 17.39
N ASP A 34 8.43 -34.21 16.12
CA ASP A 34 8.99 -35.46 15.57
C ASP A 34 10.28 -35.28 14.77
N GLY A 35 10.75 -34.05 14.59
CA GLY A 35 11.95 -33.73 13.81
C GLY A 35 11.87 -34.05 12.32
N LYS A 36 10.73 -34.50 11.81
CA LYS A 36 10.54 -34.91 10.42
C LYS A 36 9.72 -33.93 9.60
N THR A 37 8.73 -33.27 10.21
CA THR A 37 7.87 -32.30 9.52
C THR A 37 8.03 -30.93 10.14
N GLU A 38 8.54 -29.98 9.38
CA GLU A 38 8.73 -28.60 9.82
C GLU A 38 7.36 -27.92 10.00
N ARG A 39 7.23 -27.13 11.07
CA ARG A 39 6.01 -26.37 11.42
C ARG A 39 6.31 -24.89 11.56
N TYR A 40 5.46 -24.08 10.97
CA TYR A 40 5.55 -22.61 11.01
C TYR A 40 4.20 -21.99 11.38
N GLU A 41 4.20 -20.87 12.06
CA GLU A 41 2.97 -20.09 12.25
C GLU A 41 2.50 -19.52 10.90
N VAL A 42 3.45 -19.01 10.09
CA VAL A 42 3.16 -18.46 8.76
C VAL A 42 4.18 -18.97 7.73
N VAL A 43 3.66 -19.41 6.59
CA VAL A 43 4.43 -19.63 5.36
C VAL A 43 4.00 -18.62 4.30
N ILE A 44 4.96 -17.90 3.72
CA ILE A 44 4.75 -16.95 2.63
C ILE A 44 5.35 -17.57 1.36
N VAL A 45 4.57 -17.56 0.28
CA VAL A 45 5.01 -18.06 -1.03
C VAL A 45 5.12 -16.90 -2.00
N GLY A 46 6.35 -16.63 -2.47
CA GLY A 46 6.69 -15.50 -3.33
C GLY A 46 7.27 -14.32 -2.55
N ALA A 47 8.46 -13.88 -2.94
CA ALA A 47 9.19 -12.75 -2.37
C ALA A 47 9.35 -11.62 -3.39
N GLY A 48 8.27 -11.25 -4.05
CA GLY A 48 8.09 -9.96 -4.71
C GLY A 48 7.75 -8.87 -3.69
N PRO A 49 7.42 -7.64 -4.12
CA PRO A 49 7.13 -6.53 -3.22
C PRO A 49 6.07 -6.83 -2.15
N ALA A 50 4.99 -7.55 -2.49
CA ALA A 50 3.96 -7.97 -1.54
C ALA A 50 4.50 -8.95 -0.49
N GLY A 51 5.16 -10.03 -0.93
CA GLY A 51 5.68 -11.06 -0.02
C GLY A 51 6.77 -10.52 0.90
N LEU A 52 7.71 -9.72 0.37
CA LEU A 52 8.76 -9.07 1.16
C LEU A 52 8.20 -8.07 2.18
N MET A 53 7.18 -7.28 1.80
CA MET A 53 6.50 -6.38 2.74
C MET A 53 5.86 -7.16 3.88
N LEU A 54 5.18 -8.27 3.57
CA LEU A 54 4.54 -9.11 4.57
C LEU A 54 5.56 -9.78 5.50
N GLU A 55 6.62 -10.37 4.95
CA GLU A 55 7.68 -11.03 5.71
C GLU A 55 8.37 -10.05 6.66
N LEU A 56 8.76 -8.87 6.14
CA LEU A 56 9.38 -7.82 6.93
C LEU A 56 8.49 -7.38 8.10
N LEU A 57 7.21 -7.14 7.85
CA LEU A 57 6.28 -6.72 8.89
C LEU A 57 6.07 -7.79 9.95
N LEU A 58 5.86 -9.05 9.56
CA LEU A 58 5.69 -10.14 10.51
C LEU A 58 6.96 -10.38 11.33
N ALA A 59 8.15 -10.29 10.71
CA ALA A 59 9.42 -10.38 11.42
C ALA A 59 9.59 -9.23 12.43
N ARG A 60 9.24 -7.99 12.05
CA ARG A 60 9.22 -6.84 12.97
C ARG A 60 8.21 -7.03 14.10
N TYR A 61 7.07 -7.67 13.83
CA TYR A 61 6.03 -7.96 14.81
C TYR A 61 6.32 -9.20 15.68
N GLY A 62 7.55 -9.68 15.65
CA GLY A 62 8.04 -10.67 16.61
C GLY A 62 8.07 -12.13 16.16
N LEU A 63 7.74 -12.43 14.89
CA LEU A 63 7.91 -13.77 14.36
C LEU A 63 9.40 -14.03 14.07
N SER A 64 9.91 -15.18 14.51
CA SER A 64 11.30 -15.58 14.26
C SER A 64 11.40 -16.52 13.04
N ASP A 65 12.63 -16.86 12.65
CA ASP A 65 12.90 -17.82 11.58
C ASP A 65 12.31 -19.22 11.83
N GLU A 66 12.05 -19.56 13.10
CA GLU A 66 11.42 -20.83 13.47
C GLU A 66 9.88 -20.79 13.36
N SER A 67 9.28 -19.58 13.27
CA SER A 67 7.83 -19.39 13.18
C SER A 67 7.36 -18.81 11.85
N LEU A 68 8.28 -18.24 11.05
CA LEU A 68 8.00 -17.59 9.78
C LEU A 68 8.93 -18.17 8.70
N LEU A 69 8.36 -18.63 7.59
CA LEU A 69 9.10 -19.09 6.41
C LEU A 69 8.60 -18.33 5.17
N CYS A 70 9.50 -17.69 4.44
CA CYS A 70 9.22 -17.15 3.11
C CYS A 70 10.03 -17.91 2.07
N VAL A 71 9.37 -18.37 1.00
CA VAL A 71 10.01 -19.11 -0.11
C VAL A 71 9.80 -18.40 -1.43
N ASP A 72 10.82 -18.40 -2.29
CA ASP A 72 10.72 -17.86 -3.65
C ASP A 72 11.46 -18.75 -4.64
N ALA A 73 10.84 -18.99 -5.79
CA ALA A 73 11.42 -19.81 -6.86
C ALA A 73 12.63 -19.13 -7.54
N LYS A 74 12.73 -17.81 -7.47
CA LYS A 74 13.85 -17.04 -8.02
C LYS A 74 15.07 -17.15 -7.11
N SER A 75 16.26 -17.04 -7.71
CA SER A 75 17.53 -17.09 -6.97
C SER A 75 17.88 -15.77 -6.28
N THR A 76 17.25 -14.65 -6.66
CA THR A 76 17.55 -13.31 -6.14
C THR A 76 16.37 -12.37 -6.41
N THR A 77 16.46 -11.15 -5.89
CA THR A 77 15.56 -10.03 -6.24
C THR A 77 15.58 -9.76 -7.74
N LEU A 78 14.56 -9.06 -8.22
CA LEU A 78 14.41 -8.76 -9.64
C LEU A 78 15.63 -7.98 -10.17
N LYS A 79 16.12 -8.35 -11.35
CA LYS A 79 17.29 -7.69 -11.96
C LYS A 79 16.91 -6.58 -12.92
N SER A 80 15.78 -6.68 -13.61
CA SER A 80 15.30 -5.69 -14.58
C SER A 80 13.80 -5.79 -14.79
N GLY A 81 13.18 -4.71 -15.25
CA GLY A 81 11.80 -4.65 -15.73
C GLY A 81 10.72 -4.57 -14.65
N GLN A 82 9.51 -4.81 -15.06
CA GLN A 82 8.23 -4.83 -14.34
C GLN A 82 7.84 -3.47 -13.74
N ALA A 83 7.48 -3.40 -12.43
CA ALA A 83 7.01 -2.17 -11.82
C ALA A 83 8.15 -1.20 -11.49
N ASP A 84 7.80 0.08 -11.33
CA ASP A 84 8.75 1.13 -11.01
C ASP A 84 8.15 2.30 -10.22
N GLY A 85 6.84 2.57 -10.33
CA GLY A 85 6.19 3.72 -9.71
C GLY A 85 5.72 3.46 -8.29
N LEU A 86 6.10 4.34 -7.37
CA LEU A 86 5.61 4.37 -5.98
C LEU A 86 4.73 5.59 -5.77
N GLN A 87 3.50 5.34 -5.39
CA GLN A 87 2.48 6.34 -5.17
C GLN A 87 2.56 6.96 -3.76
N PRO A 88 1.99 8.15 -3.55
CA PRO A 88 2.04 8.88 -2.28
C PRO A 88 1.72 8.04 -1.04
N ARG A 89 0.64 7.25 -1.07
CA ARG A 89 0.27 6.41 0.08
C ARG A 89 1.32 5.34 0.39
N THR A 90 1.91 4.74 -0.65
CA THR A 90 2.98 3.76 -0.48
C THR A 90 4.24 4.40 0.08
N LEU A 91 4.58 5.63 -0.36
CA LEU A 91 5.70 6.40 0.20
C LEU A 91 5.46 6.76 1.68
N GLU A 92 4.23 7.16 2.07
CA GLU A 92 3.87 7.36 3.48
C GLU A 92 4.05 6.09 4.31
N THR A 93 3.62 4.95 3.78
CA THR A 93 3.79 3.64 4.43
C THR A 93 5.27 3.28 4.57
N LEU A 94 6.06 3.40 3.51
CA LEU A 94 7.50 3.15 3.56
C LEU A 94 8.22 4.12 4.50
N LYS A 95 7.76 5.38 4.60
CA LYS A 95 8.29 6.34 5.60
C LYS A 95 7.97 5.89 7.01
N SER A 96 6.76 5.39 7.28
CA SER A 96 6.38 4.86 8.58
C SER A 96 7.16 3.59 8.99
N LEU A 97 7.79 2.94 8.00
CA LEU A 97 8.74 1.83 8.19
C LEU A 97 10.20 2.30 8.27
N GLY A 98 10.49 3.60 8.03
CA GLY A 98 11.85 4.15 7.96
C GLY A 98 12.61 3.77 6.69
N LEU A 99 11.91 3.42 5.61
CA LEU A 99 12.50 2.91 4.37
C LEU A 99 12.37 3.88 3.18
N ALA A 100 11.66 5.01 3.34
CA ALA A 100 11.40 5.92 2.23
C ALA A 100 12.62 6.78 1.84
N ASP A 101 13.54 7.06 2.75
CA ASP A 101 14.59 8.07 2.51
C ASP A 101 15.55 7.67 1.39
N GLU A 102 15.96 6.40 1.31
CA GLU A 102 16.76 5.87 0.20
C GLU A 102 15.98 5.97 -1.13
N ILE A 103 14.71 5.60 -1.12
CA ILE A 103 13.83 5.64 -2.30
C ILE A 103 13.65 7.08 -2.80
N LEU A 104 13.40 8.03 -1.91
CA LEU A 104 13.23 9.45 -2.24
C LEU A 104 14.52 10.07 -2.76
N THR A 105 15.68 9.58 -2.32
CA THR A 105 17.00 10.08 -2.73
C THR A 105 17.45 9.50 -4.06
N GLU A 106 17.25 8.19 -4.27
CA GLU A 106 17.72 7.48 -5.46
C GLU A 106 16.73 7.55 -6.62
N GLY A 107 15.43 7.56 -6.32
CA GLY A 107 14.36 7.54 -7.31
C GLY A 107 14.16 8.87 -8.04
N CYS A 108 13.50 8.82 -9.17
CA CYS A 108 13.07 10.00 -9.90
C CYS A 108 11.71 10.46 -9.37
N GLN A 109 11.67 11.67 -8.79
CA GLN A 109 10.43 12.27 -8.30
C GLN A 109 9.67 12.93 -9.46
N MET A 110 8.40 12.59 -9.61
CA MET A 110 7.52 13.16 -10.64
C MET A 110 6.50 14.08 -9.99
N TRP A 111 6.64 15.39 -10.28
CA TRP A 111 5.77 16.43 -9.73
C TRP A 111 4.74 16.94 -10.73
N GLN A 112 4.99 16.75 -12.02
CA GLN A 112 4.19 17.27 -13.11
C GLN A 112 4.02 16.25 -14.22
N VAL A 113 2.85 16.28 -14.86
CA VAL A 113 2.56 15.55 -16.09
C VAL A 113 2.36 16.55 -17.23
N ALA A 114 3.03 16.32 -18.34
CA ALA A 114 2.83 17.07 -19.59
C ALA A 114 1.97 16.27 -20.55
N PHE A 115 0.99 16.93 -21.15
CA PHE A 115 0.12 16.36 -22.17
C PHE A 115 0.50 16.92 -23.54
N TRP A 116 0.72 16.02 -24.49
CA TRP A 116 1.05 16.31 -25.86
C TRP A 116 -0.01 15.70 -26.76
N ASN A 117 -0.68 16.52 -27.53
CA ASN A 117 -1.80 16.11 -28.40
C ASN A 117 -1.52 16.51 -29.85
N PRO A 118 -2.26 15.94 -30.82
CA PRO A 118 -2.18 16.36 -32.21
C PRO A 118 -2.35 17.87 -32.34
N SER A 119 -1.48 18.49 -33.16
CA SER A 119 -1.52 19.93 -33.40
C SER A 119 -2.47 20.25 -34.55
N ASN A 120 -3.12 21.42 -34.46
CA ASN A 120 -3.87 22.00 -35.58
C ASN A 120 -2.95 22.77 -36.57
N ASP A 121 -1.67 22.92 -36.22
CA ASP A 121 -0.65 23.56 -37.05
C ASP A 121 -0.08 22.53 -38.04
N GLU A 122 -0.23 22.77 -39.35
CA GLU A 122 0.23 21.83 -40.40
C GLU A 122 1.74 21.52 -40.31
N ASP A 123 2.53 22.44 -39.75
CA ASP A 123 3.97 22.26 -39.57
C ASP A 123 4.32 21.42 -38.32
N LYS A 124 3.34 21.13 -37.46
CA LYS A 124 3.54 20.38 -36.20
C LYS A 124 2.62 19.18 -36.16
N ILE A 125 3.16 18.01 -35.84
CA ILE A 125 2.36 16.78 -35.68
C ILE A 125 1.75 16.72 -34.28
N ILE A 126 2.55 17.09 -33.26
CA ILE A 126 2.12 17.15 -31.86
C ILE A 126 2.54 18.48 -31.23
N GLU A 127 1.75 18.94 -30.27
CA GLU A 127 2.06 20.12 -29.46
C GLU A 127 1.74 19.87 -27.98
N ARG A 128 2.46 20.58 -27.10
CA ARG A 128 2.19 20.49 -25.67
C ARG A 128 0.96 21.33 -25.32
N THR A 129 -0.14 20.66 -24.96
CA THR A 129 -1.43 21.30 -24.63
C THR A 129 -1.53 21.73 -23.18
N SER A 130 -0.91 20.99 -22.25
CA SER A 130 -0.93 21.38 -20.82
C SER A 130 0.21 20.75 -20.02
N ILE A 131 0.47 21.35 -18.84
CA ILE A 131 1.27 20.77 -17.75
C ILE A 131 0.43 20.89 -16.48
N VAL A 132 0.20 19.79 -15.78
CA VAL A 132 -0.57 19.74 -14.55
C VAL A 132 0.25 19.08 -13.43
N GLN A 133 -0.19 19.22 -12.18
CA GLN A 133 0.39 18.45 -11.09
C GLN A 133 0.12 16.96 -11.28
N ASP A 134 1.11 16.12 -11.01
CA ASP A 134 0.97 14.66 -11.07
C ASP A 134 0.04 14.15 -9.97
N VAL A 135 0.17 14.70 -8.75
CA VAL A 135 -0.69 14.40 -7.60
C VAL A 135 -1.36 15.66 -7.09
N ALA A 136 -2.67 15.74 -7.20
CA ALA A 136 -3.49 16.89 -6.82
C ALA A 136 -4.21 16.73 -5.48
N VAL A 137 -3.96 15.65 -4.73
CA VAL A 137 -4.58 15.39 -3.42
C VAL A 137 -3.62 15.71 -2.27
N PRO A 138 -4.13 16.11 -1.10
CA PRO A 138 -3.30 16.31 0.08
C PRO A 138 -2.59 15.02 0.48
N ALA A 139 -1.27 15.06 0.52
CA ALA A 139 -0.41 13.96 0.91
C ALA A 139 0.90 14.50 1.50
N ARG A 140 1.57 13.70 2.32
CA ARG A 140 2.91 14.03 2.82
C ARG A 140 3.94 14.13 1.69
N PHE A 141 3.81 13.24 0.71
CA PHE A 141 4.62 13.19 -0.50
C PHE A 141 3.69 13.38 -1.71
N PRO A 142 3.36 14.65 -2.11
CA PRO A 142 2.41 14.90 -3.18
C PRO A 142 3.04 14.74 -4.57
N HIS A 143 3.74 13.63 -4.78
CA HIS A 143 4.40 13.25 -6.02
C HIS A 143 4.59 11.73 -6.09
N GLU A 144 4.70 11.20 -7.27
CA GLU A 144 5.11 9.82 -7.53
C GLU A 144 6.65 9.72 -7.55
N VAL A 145 7.19 8.56 -7.20
CA VAL A 145 8.63 8.26 -7.31
C VAL A 145 8.81 7.01 -8.15
N THR A 146 9.62 7.10 -9.20
CA THR A 146 10.01 5.94 -9.99
C THR A 146 11.42 5.47 -9.64
N ILE A 147 11.52 4.19 -9.36
CA ILE A 147 12.77 3.49 -9.05
C ILE A 147 12.59 2.01 -9.40
N HIS A 148 13.65 1.36 -9.82
CA HIS A 148 13.63 -0.04 -10.22
C HIS A 148 13.06 -0.96 -9.12
N GLN A 149 12.09 -1.82 -9.46
CA GLN A 149 11.46 -2.75 -8.51
C GLN A 149 12.47 -3.57 -7.71
N GLY A 150 13.51 -4.10 -8.35
CA GLY A 150 14.55 -4.85 -7.66
C GLY A 150 15.35 -4.05 -6.64
N ARG A 151 15.38 -2.69 -6.77
CA ARG A 151 15.98 -1.82 -5.75
C ARG A 151 15.05 -1.73 -4.54
N ILE A 152 13.74 -1.61 -4.76
CA ILE A 152 12.72 -1.63 -3.70
C ILE A 152 12.77 -2.97 -2.95
N GLU A 153 12.80 -4.08 -3.69
CA GLU A 153 12.93 -5.42 -3.10
C GLU A 153 14.18 -5.55 -2.22
N ARG A 154 15.34 -5.02 -2.68
CA ARG A 154 16.59 -5.04 -1.89
C ARG A 154 16.52 -4.17 -0.63
N ILE A 155 15.83 -3.03 -0.67
CA ILE A 155 15.63 -2.18 0.51
C ILE A 155 14.82 -2.94 1.56
N LEU A 156 13.73 -3.59 1.16
CA LEU A 156 12.90 -4.42 2.04
C LEU A 156 13.69 -5.62 2.61
N GLU A 157 14.43 -6.33 1.77
CA GLU A 157 15.22 -7.50 2.17
C GLU A 157 16.39 -7.12 3.09
N THR A 158 17.04 -5.98 2.83
CA THR A 158 18.13 -5.47 3.70
C THR A 158 17.62 -5.15 5.10
N ASP A 159 16.44 -4.55 5.22
CA ASP A 159 15.86 -4.29 6.54
C ASP A 159 15.35 -5.58 7.19
N LEU A 160 14.80 -6.52 6.43
CA LEU A 160 14.39 -7.84 6.93
C LEU A 160 15.54 -8.58 7.63
N LEU A 161 16.76 -8.53 7.08
CA LEU A 161 17.95 -9.19 7.65
C LEU A 161 18.37 -8.63 9.02
N ARG A 162 17.78 -7.53 9.49
CA ARG A 162 17.95 -7.05 10.86
C ARG A 162 17.12 -7.86 11.88
N TYR A 163 16.08 -8.56 11.42
CA TYR A 163 15.13 -9.31 12.23
C TYR A 163 15.16 -10.82 11.97
N SER A 164 15.55 -11.22 10.78
CA SER A 164 15.67 -12.61 10.33
C SER A 164 17.13 -12.91 9.96
N LYS A 165 17.63 -14.07 10.38
CA LYS A 165 18.96 -14.55 9.94
C LYS A 165 18.88 -15.31 8.63
N ARG A 166 17.75 -16.00 8.40
CA ARG A 166 17.50 -16.75 7.18
C ARG A 166 17.10 -15.86 6.02
N GLY A 167 16.24 -14.85 6.28
CA GLY A 167 15.57 -14.08 5.23
C GLY A 167 14.73 -14.98 4.31
N VAL A 168 14.63 -14.59 3.05
CA VAL A 168 13.91 -15.37 2.03
C VAL A 168 14.67 -16.63 1.66
N GLN A 169 14.01 -17.79 1.71
CA GLN A 169 14.55 -19.04 1.17
C GLN A 169 14.37 -19.04 -0.36
N ARG A 170 15.42 -18.65 -1.07
CA ARG A 170 15.49 -18.59 -2.54
C ARG A 170 15.62 -19.97 -3.17
N ASN A 171 15.47 -20.07 -4.50
CA ASN A 171 15.49 -21.33 -5.29
C ASN A 171 14.52 -22.38 -4.74
N THR A 172 13.42 -21.93 -4.11
CA THR A 172 12.43 -22.81 -3.49
C THR A 172 11.06 -22.48 -4.05
N LYS A 173 10.45 -23.41 -4.75
CA LYS A 173 9.12 -23.24 -5.33
C LYS A 173 8.07 -24.04 -4.58
N LEU A 174 6.87 -23.50 -4.47
CA LEU A 174 5.69 -24.25 -4.06
C LEU A 174 5.26 -25.18 -5.19
N ILE A 175 5.01 -26.45 -4.88
CA ILE A 175 4.48 -27.44 -5.82
C ILE A 175 2.96 -27.55 -5.65
N ASP A 176 2.50 -27.70 -4.39
CA ASP A 176 1.09 -27.80 -4.06
C ASP A 176 0.81 -27.35 -2.62
N VAL A 177 -0.44 -27.00 -2.34
CA VAL A 177 -0.91 -26.67 -1.00
C VAL A 177 -2.32 -27.20 -0.78
N LYS A 178 -2.57 -27.75 0.41
CA LYS A 178 -3.90 -28.21 0.84
C LYS A 178 -4.14 -27.95 2.32
N ILE A 179 -5.40 -27.98 2.72
CA ILE A 179 -5.82 -27.95 4.13
C ILE A 179 -6.11 -29.39 4.56
N ASP A 180 -5.43 -29.84 5.60
CA ASP A 180 -5.50 -31.21 6.15
C ASP A 180 -5.53 -31.11 7.69
N GLU A 181 -6.75 -31.01 8.23
CA GLU A 181 -7.03 -30.87 9.66
C GLU A 181 -6.98 -32.19 10.42
N GLU A 182 -7.07 -33.33 9.72
CA GLU A 182 -7.14 -34.66 10.36
C GLU A 182 -5.82 -35.04 10.99
N VAL A 183 -4.71 -34.69 10.34
CA VAL A 183 -3.36 -35.06 10.79
C VAL A 183 -2.84 -34.08 11.85
N ASP A 184 -3.11 -32.76 11.67
CA ASP A 184 -2.66 -31.73 12.59
C ASP A 184 -3.63 -30.53 12.55
N ALA A 185 -4.50 -30.45 13.52
CA ALA A 185 -5.52 -29.40 13.61
C ALA A 185 -4.94 -28.02 13.97
N GLU A 186 -3.76 -27.96 14.54
CA GLU A 186 -3.10 -26.71 14.88
C GLU A 186 -2.34 -26.11 13.68
N PHE A 187 -1.68 -26.96 12.89
CA PHE A 187 -0.96 -26.59 11.67
C PHE A 187 -1.57 -27.31 10.46
N PRO A 188 -2.84 -26.97 10.11
CA PRO A 188 -3.62 -27.74 9.14
C PRO A 188 -3.22 -27.51 7.68
N VAL A 189 -2.49 -26.45 7.38
CA VAL A 189 -2.08 -26.16 6.00
C VAL A 189 -0.79 -26.94 5.69
N VAL A 190 -0.84 -27.76 4.65
CA VAL A 190 0.27 -28.58 4.17
C VAL A 190 0.76 -27.97 2.86
N ALA A 191 2.01 -27.57 2.80
CA ALA A 191 2.67 -27.09 1.61
C ALA A 191 3.78 -28.03 1.17
N GLU A 192 3.74 -28.45 -0.09
CA GLU A 192 4.80 -29.21 -0.74
C GLU A 192 5.72 -28.24 -1.46
N ILE A 193 6.98 -28.18 -1.06
CA ILE A 193 7.99 -27.29 -1.63
C ILE A 193 9.16 -28.08 -2.21
N GLU A 194 9.76 -27.53 -3.25
CA GLU A 194 10.95 -28.09 -3.90
C GLU A 194 12.10 -27.09 -3.84
N THR A 195 13.22 -27.52 -3.28
CA THR A 195 14.48 -26.76 -3.24
C THR A 195 15.55 -27.57 -3.95
N GLU A 196 16.14 -27.06 -5.02
CA GLU A 196 17.21 -27.71 -5.78
C GLU A 196 16.86 -29.16 -6.20
N GLY A 197 15.61 -29.40 -6.56
CA GLY A 197 15.12 -30.74 -6.97
C GLY A 197 14.75 -31.65 -5.81
N GLN A 198 14.91 -31.23 -4.58
CA GLN A 198 14.51 -31.99 -3.39
C GLN A 198 13.14 -31.56 -2.91
N HIS A 199 12.20 -32.48 -2.82
CA HIS A 199 10.87 -32.26 -2.30
C HIS A 199 10.86 -32.40 -0.77
N ARG A 200 10.17 -31.49 -0.10
CA ARG A 200 9.86 -31.58 1.33
C ARG A 200 8.47 -31.03 1.62
N THR A 201 7.89 -31.51 2.70
CA THR A 201 6.59 -31.07 3.18
C THR A 201 6.77 -30.19 4.43
N VAL A 202 6.13 -29.04 4.45
CA VAL A 202 6.03 -28.16 5.63
C VAL A 202 4.58 -28.00 6.03
N ARG A 203 4.32 -27.85 7.32
CA ARG A 203 3.00 -27.55 7.85
C ARG A 203 2.97 -26.14 8.43
N THR A 204 1.83 -25.47 8.29
CA THR A 204 1.69 -24.12 8.81
C THR A 204 0.28 -23.83 9.32
N LYS A 205 0.19 -22.89 10.25
CA LYS A 205 -1.11 -22.41 10.74
C LYS A 205 -1.79 -21.52 9.71
N TYR A 206 -1.02 -20.65 9.06
CA TYR A 206 -1.48 -19.78 7.98
C TYR A 206 -0.50 -19.84 6.79
N LEU A 207 -1.04 -19.79 5.59
CA LEU A 207 -0.23 -19.67 4.37
C LEU A 207 -0.68 -18.44 3.58
N VAL A 208 0.27 -17.66 3.07
CA VAL A 208 -0.02 -16.50 2.23
C VAL A 208 0.65 -16.65 0.87
N GLY A 209 -0.16 -16.71 -0.19
CA GLY A 209 0.30 -16.72 -1.58
C GLY A 209 0.49 -15.30 -2.10
N ALA A 210 1.75 -14.90 -2.28
CA ALA A 210 2.18 -13.67 -2.96
C ALA A 210 2.98 -14.01 -4.22
N ASP A 211 2.63 -15.13 -4.88
CA ASP A 211 3.34 -15.80 -5.95
C ASP A 211 2.91 -15.34 -7.37
N GLY A 212 2.27 -14.16 -7.43
CA GLY A 212 2.03 -13.41 -8.65
C GLY A 212 0.87 -13.95 -9.51
N ALA A 213 0.75 -13.42 -10.73
CA ALA A 213 -0.37 -13.67 -11.63
C ALA A 213 -0.58 -15.17 -11.97
N HIS A 214 0.48 -15.96 -11.93
CA HIS A 214 0.46 -17.40 -12.15
C HIS A 214 0.45 -18.21 -10.83
N SER A 215 -0.14 -17.66 -9.77
CA SER A 215 -0.16 -18.22 -8.42
C SER A 215 -0.51 -19.71 -8.39
N VAL A 216 0.37 -20.51 -7.78
CA VAL A 216 0.14 -21.91 -7.46
C VAL A 216 -0.85 -21.99 -6.30
N VAL A 217 -0.66 -21.14 -5.26
CA VAL A 217 -1.56 -21.12 -4.09
C VAL A 217 -3.01 -20.90 -4.52
N ARG A 218 -3.27 -19.90 -5.37
CA ARG A 218 -4.62 -19.63 -5.89
C ARG A 218 -5.20 -20.88 -6.58
N ARG A 219 -4.44 -21.51 -7.47
CA ARG A 219 -4.92 -22.70 -8.21
C ARG A 219 -5.16 -23.90 -7.32
N SER A 220 -4.25 -24.21 -6.39
CA SER A 220 -4.40 -25.33 -5.45
C SER A 220 -5.63 -25.15 -4.55
N MET A 221 -5.98 -23.91 -4.23
CA MET A 221 -7.19 -23.59 -3.46
C MET A 221 -8.48 -23.53 -4.31
N GLY A 222 -8.40 -23.84 -5.61
CA GLY A 222 -9.56 -23.82 -6.51
C GLY A 222 -10.07 -22.42 -6.86
N LEU A 223 -9.35 -21.36 -6.50
CA LEU A 223 -9.73 -19.97 -6.81
C LEU A 223 -9.36 -19.62 -8.25
N LYS A 224 -10.18 -18.80 -8.90
CA LYS A 224 -9.99 -18.37 -10.29
C LYS A 224 -9.90 -16.84 -10.37
N LEU A 225 -9.10 -16.37 -11.31
CA LEU A 225 -9.14 -14.96 -11.73
C LEU A 225 -10.26 -14.79 -12.75
N GLU A 226 -11.24 -13.97 -12.41
CA GLU A 226 -12.39 -13.64 -13.25
C GLU A 226 -12.24 -12.21 -13.78
N GLY A 227 -12.64 -11.99 -15.03
CA GLY A 227 -12.54 -10.69 -15.69
C GLY A 227 -12.13 -10.81 -17.15
N GLU A 228 -11.73 -9.70 -17.77
CA GLU A 228 -11.51 -9.57 -19.19
C GLU A 228 -10.04 -9.44 -19.56
N SER A 229 -9.69 -9.83 -20.76
CA SER A 229 -8.42 -9.51 -21.39
C SER A 229 -8.69 -8.55 -22.54
N LEU A 230 -8.11 -7.37 -22.49
CA LEU A 230 -8.19 -6.42 -23.61
C LEU A 230 -7.22 -6.82 -24.72
N ASP A 231 -7.64 -6.67 -25.97
CA ASP A 231 -6.82 -7.00 -27.14
C ASP A 231 -5.72 -5.97 -27.47
N HIS A 232 -5.57 -4.95 -26.60
CA HIS A 232 -4.53 -3.95 -26.76
C HIS A 232 -3.17 -4.47 -26.28
N ILE A 233 -2.19 -4.40 -27.17
CA ILE A 233 -0.79 -4.74 -26.87
C ILE A 233 -0.02 -3.44 -26.63
N TRP A 234 0.74 -3.41 -25.54
CA TRP A 234 1.65 -2.31 -25.22
C TRP A 234 3.07 -2.84 -25.15
N GLY A 235 3.96 -2.17 -25.92
CA GLY A 235 5.38 -2.33 -25.76
C GLY A 235 5.88 -1.48 -24.61
N VAL A 236 6.75 -2.02 -23.78
CA VAL A 236 7.43 -1.29 -22.71
C VAL A 236 8.92 -1.44 -22.89
N VAL A 237 9.65 -0.34 -22.80
CA VAL A 237 11.09 -0.36 -22.93
C VAL A 237 11.74 0.60 -21.91
N ASP A 238 12.76 0.11 -21.23
CA ASP A 238 13.66 0.89 -20.37
C ASP A 238 14.98 1.13 -21.10
N LEU A 239 15.37 2.40 -21.26
CA LEU A 239 16.55 2.74 -22.03
C LEU A 239 17.20 4.05 -21.57
N ILE A 240 18.47 4.20 -21.93
CA ILE A 240 19.15 5.51 -21.96
C ILE A 240 18.84 6.13 -23.32
N VAL A 241 18.12 7.25 -23.32
CA VAL A 241 17.57 7.86 -24.54
C VAL A 241 18.46 8.99 -25.06
N ASP A 242 18.57 9.09 -26.39
CA ASP A 242 19.04 10.25 -27.13
C ASP A 242 17.85 10.87 -27.87
N THR A 243 17.53 12.14 -27.59
CA THR A 243 16.34 12.82 -28.11
C THR A 243 16.45 14.33 -27.99
N ASP A 244 15.78 15.05 -28.87
CA ASP A 244 15.53 16.49 -28.79
C ASP A 244 14.14 16.83 -28.22
N PHE A 245 13.38 15.83 -27.76
CA PHE A 245 12.06 16.04 -27.14
C PHE A 245 12.19 16.83 -25.83
N PRO A 246 11.52 18.00 -25.71
CA PRO A 246 11.81 18.95 -24.63
C PRO A 246 11.39 18.49 -23.24
N ASP A 247 10.38 17.61 -23.15
CA ASP A 247 9.84 17.14 -21.85
C ASP A 247 10.27 15.72 -21.46
N ILE A 248 11.39 15.21 -22.04
CA ILE A 248 11.85 13.84 -21.81
C ILE A 248 12.08 13.50 -20.32
N ARG A 249 12.30 14.50 -19.46
CA ARG A 249 12.49 14.34 -18.01
C ARG A 249 11.24 14.66 -17.19
N ARG A 250 10.07 14.76 -17.86
CA ARG A 250 8.74 14.81 -17.23
C ARG A 250 7.96 13.56 -17.57
N ARG A 251 7.03 13.19 -16.70
CA ARG A 251 5.98 12.25 -17.09
C ARG A 251 5.20 12.89 -18.24
N CYS A 252 5.05 12.17 -19.35
CA CYS A 252 4.29 12.69 -20.49
C CYS A 252 3.28 11.66 -20.97
N ALA A 253 2.11 12.17 -21.34
CA ALA A 253 1.14 11.45 -22.15
C ALA A 253 1.14 12.07 -23.54
N ILE A 254 1.57 11.31 -24.53
CA ILE A 254 1.66 11.75 -25.93
C ILE A 254 0.59 11.00 -26.71
N HIS A 255 -0.33 11.75 -27.31
CA HIS A 255 -1.30 11.26 -28.27
C HIS A 255 -0.90 11.80 -29.64
N SER A 256 -0.68 10.93 -30.59
CA SER A 256 -0.33 11.30 -31.96
C SER A 256 -1.15 10.50 -32.95
N PRO A 257 -1.21 10.93 -34.23
CA PRO A 257 -1.85 10.14 -35.29
C PRO A 257 -1.23 8.74 -35.45
N ALA A 258 0.02 8.55 -35.07
CA ALA A 258 0.74 7.29 -35.15
C ALA A 258 0.51 6.35 -33.94
N GLY A 259 -0.20 6.83 -32.90
CA GLY A 259 -0.47 6.09 -31.68
C GLY A 259 -0.07 6.84 -30.40
N SER A 260 -0.34 6.24 -29.26
CA SER A 260 -0.08 6.85 -27.95
C SER A 260 1.23 6.34 -27.33
N VAL A 261 1.95 7.25 -26.67
CA VAL A 261 3.15 6.92 -25.90
C VAL A 261 3.10 7.61 -24.53
N MET A 262 3.45 6.86 -23.48
CA MET A 262 3.72 7.45 -22.18
C MET A 262 5.24 7.46 -21.93
N VAL A 263 5.75 8.61 -21.51
CA VAL A 263 7.14 8.79 -21.06
C VAL A 263 7.16 8.81 -19.55
N ILE A 264 7.95 7.93 -18.96
CA ILE A 264 8.15 7.85 -17.51
C ILE A 264 9.65 8.04 -17.25
N PRO A 265 10.06 9.20 -16.71
CA PRO A 265 11.44 9.40 -16.26
C PRO A 265 11.79 8.39 -15.16
N ARG A 266 13.03 7.91 -15.24
CA ARG A 266 13.54 6.90 -14.31
C ARG A 266 14.76 7.45 -13.56
N GLU A 267 15.23 6.67 -12.61
CA GLU A 267 16.38 6.94 -11.78
C GLU A 267 17.68 7.09 -12.57
N ARG A 268 18.69 7.67 -11.91
CA ARG A 268 20.05 7.74 -12.40
C ARG A 268 20.78 6.43 -12.12
N ILE A 269 21.42 5.88 -13.12
CA ILE A 269 22.18 4.62 -13.02
C ILE A 269 23.67 4.87 -12.77
N ALA A 270 24.43 3.80 -12.51
CA ALA A 270 25.84 3.86 -12.13
C ALA A 270 26.77 4.51 -13.18
N THR A 271 26.38 4.52 -14.46
CA THR A 271 27.11 5.21 -15.53
C THR A 271 27.01 6.74 -15.45
N GLY A 272 26.09 7.25 -14.63
CA GLY A 272 25.75 8.67 -14.54
C GLY A 272 24.62 9.10 -15.48
N ASP A 273 24.16 8.22 -16.34
CA ASP A 273 23.02 8.44 -17.22
C ASP A 273 21.68 8.27 -16.48
N TYR A 274 20.61 8.80 -17.06
CA TYR A 274 19.24 8.62 -16.58
C TYR A 274 18.50 7.64 -17.47
N LEU A 275 17.84 6.66 -16.85
CA LEU A 275 16.91 5.79 -17.55
C LEU A 275 15.62 6.55 -17.88
N THR A 276 14.96 6.10 -18.93
CA THR A 276 13.60 6.51 -19.33
C THR A 276 12.82 5.27 -19.69
N ARG A 277 11.60 5.15 -19.21
CA ARG A 277 10.65 4.12 -19.63
C ARG A 277 9.68 4.70 -20.63
N LEU A 278 9.47 3.98 -21.69
CA LEU A 278 8.42 4.27 -22.68
C LEU A 278 7.38 3.15 -22.63
N TYR A 279 6.11 3.53 -22.53
CA TYR A 279 4.98 2.67 -22.85
C TYR A 279 4.48 3.07 -24.22
N VAL A 280 4.56 2.17 -25.19
CA VAL A 280 4.27 2.45 -26.59
C VAL A 280 3.09 1.58 -27.03
N GLN A 281 2.01 2.21 -27.45
CA GLN A 281 0.88 1.50 -28.04
C GLN A 281 1.34 0.84 -29.36
N VAL A 282 1.14 -0.47 -29.47
CA VAL A 282 1.41 -1.20 -30.72
C VAL A 282 0.09 -1.30 -31.47
N PRO A 283 -0.05 -0.64 -32.63
CA PRO A 283 -1.27 -0.71 -33.41
C PRO A 283 -1.54 -2.17 -33.82
N GLY A 284 -2.77 -2.64 -33.63
CA GLY A 284 -3.26 -3.86 -34.22
C GLY A 284 -4.34 -3.52 -35.19
N ASP A 285 -4.36 -4.12 -36.38
CA ASP A 285 -5.50 -4.07 -37.30
C ASP A 285 -6.69 -4.81 -36.66
N VAL A 286 -7.33 -4.20 -35.66
CA VAL A 286 -8.54 -4.74 -35.03
C VAL A 286 -9.72 -3.92 -35.51
N LYS A 287 -10.51 -4.49 -36.39
CA LYS A 287 -11.90 -4.08 -36.50
C LYS A 287 -12.59 -4.44 -35.18
N PRO A 288 -13.27 -3.50 -34.49
CA PRO A 288 -14.10 -3.87 -33.38
C PRO A 288 -15.21 -4.79 -33.91
N ASP A 289 -15.29 -6.01 -33.41
CA ASP A 289 -16.48 -6.84 -33.61
C ASP A 289 -17.62 -6.18 -32.84
N SER A 290 -18.50 -5.49 -33.61
CA SER A 290 -19.62 -4.72 -33.09
C SER A 290 -20.81 -5.57 -32.63
N ASP A 291 -20.67 -6.90 -32.50
CA ASP A 291 -21.78 -7.80 -32.17
C ASP A 291 -21.39 -8.95 -31.26
N GLN A 292 -20.87 -8.64 -30.02
CA GLN A 292 -20.98 -9.62 -28.96
C GLN A 292 -21.74 -9.02 -27.77
N GLN A 293 -23.04 -9.26 -27.81
CA GLN A 293 -23.94 -9.15 -26.64
C GLN A 293 -23.41 -10.01 -25.50
N THR A 294 -23.38 -9.40 -24.32
CA THR A 294 -23.12 -10.04 -23.04
C THR A 294 -23.98 -11.30 -22.86
N THR A 295 -23.33 -12.45 -22.92
CA THR A 295 -23.91 -13.70 -22.42
C THR A 295 -23.11 -14.13 -21.20
N ASP A 296 -23.82 -14.35 -20.09
CA ASP A 296 -23.31 -14.94 -18.85
C ASP A 296 -22.72 -16.34 -19.13
N GLY A 297 -21.39 -16.39 -19.29
CA GLY A 297 -20.64 -17.63 -19.47
C GLY A 297 -19.17 -17.44 -19.04
N PRO A 298 -18.44 -18.50 -18.64
CA PRO A 298 -17.06 -18.39 -18.18
C PRO A 298 -16.16 -17.78 -19.27
N ILE A 299 -15.54 -16.65 -18.95
CA ILE A 299 -14.82 -15.78 -19.88
C ILE A 299 -13.57 -16.46 -20.41
N ALA A 300 -13.40 -16.40 -21.72
CA ALA A 300 -12.35 -17.04 -22.49
C ALA A 300 -10.94 -16.54 -22.16
N ALA A 301 -9.98 -17.48 -22.14
CA ALA A 301 -8.56 -17.16 -22.22
C ALA A 301 -8.26 -16.25 -23.44
N PRO A 302 -7.15 -15.46 -23.44
CA PRO A 302 -6.76 -14.65 -24.58
C PRO A 302 -6.86 -15.46 -25.86
N THR A 303 -7.48 -14.89 -26.91
CA THR A 303 -7.64 -15.58 -28.20
C THR A 303 -6.27 -16.04 -28.71
N ALA A 304 -6.23 -17.17 -29.42
CA ALA A 304 -4.98 -17.67 -30.01
C ALA A 304 -4.30 -16.58 -30.86
N ASP A 305 -5.09 -15.74 -31.50
CA ASP A 305 -4.63 -14.62 -32.33
C ASP A 305 -3.97 -13.49 -31.51
N ALA A 306 -4.47 -13.17 -30.33
CA ALA A 306 -3.85 -12.16 -29.46
C ALA A 306 -2.50 -12.64 -28.90
N ARG A 307 -2.38 -13.93 -28.57
CA ARG A 307 -1.09 -14.54 -28.18
C ARG A 307 -0.11 -14.56 -29.36
N ALA A 308 -0.57 -14.91 -30.55
CA ALA A 308 0.26 -14.92 -31.75
C ALA A 308 0.75 -13.51 -32.09
N ARG A 309 -0.13 -12.49 -32.03
CA ARG A 309 0.24 -11.09 -32.25
C ARG A 309 1.27 -10.59 -31.22
N ARG A 310 1.10 -10.89 -29.94
CA ARG A 310 2.06 -10.52 -28.90
C ARG A 310 3.45 -11.13 -29.17
N SER A 311 3.52 -12.37 -29.64
CA SER A 311 4.79 -13.02 -29.96
C SER A 311 5.52 -12.44 -31.18
N GLN A 312 4.84 -11.62 -32.00
CA GLN A 312 5.41 -10.94 -33.18
C GLN A 312 5.97 -9.56 -32.84
N VAL A 313 5.64 -8.99 -31.66
CA VAL A 313 6.19 -7.69 -31.24
C VAL A 313 7.66 -7.85 -30.93
N THR A 314 8.49 -7.02 -31.52
CA THR A 314 9.92 -6.97 -31.34
C THR A 314 10.33 -5.63 -30.73
N GLU A 315 11.53 -5.56 -30.18
CA GLU A 315 12.15 -4.30 -29.75
C GLU A 315 12.08 -3.24 -30.86
N LYS A 316 12.43 -3.64 -32.09
CA LYS A 316 12.37 -2.75 -33.27
C LYS A 316 10.96 -2.21 -33.51
N THR A 317 9.92 -3.06 -33.38
CA THR A 317 8.53 -2.62 -33.52
C THR A 317 8.17 -1.54 -32.51
N ILE A 318 8.61 -1.69 -31.25
CA ILE A 318 8.37 -0.71 -30.19
C ILE A 318 9.03 0.63 -30.55
N PHE A 319 10.30 0.60 -31.00
CA PHE A 319 11.00 1.83 -31.36
C PHE A 319 10.46 2.51 -32.61
N ASP A 320 10.08 1.75 -33.64
CA ASP A 320 9.49 2.32 -34.87
C ASP A 320 8.20 3.08 -34.54
N ASN A 321 7.34 2.51 -33.69
CA ASN A 321 6.10 3.16 -33.23
C ASN A 321 6.38 4.37 -32.34
N ALA A 322 7.34 4.27 -31.40
CA ALA A 322 7.75 5.40 -30.59
C ALA A 322 8.27 6.55 -31.47
N ALA A 323 9.19 6.27 -32.38
CA ALA A 323 9.74 7.28 -33.29
C ALA A 323 8.67 7.95 -34.15
N ALA A 324 7.65 7.20 -34.59
CA ALA A 324 6.55 7.76 -35.35
C ALA A 324 5.69 8.69 -34.47
N ALA A 325 5.42 8.31 -33.21
CA ALA A 325 4.59 9.09 -32.30
C ALA A 325 5.26 10.38 -31.79
N PHE A 326 6.58 10.42 -31.72
CA PHE A 326 7.34 11.59 -31.26
C PHE A 326 7.56 12.68 -32.33
N ARG A 327 7.25 12.41 -33.60
CA ARG A 327 7.46 13.42 -34.65
C ARG A 327 6.83 14.76 -34.32
N PRO A 328 7.50 15.91 -34.55
CA PRO A 328 8.74 16.06 -35.34
C PRO A 328 10.03 15.76 -34.60
N TYR A 329 9.98 15.47 -33.30
CA TYR A 329 11.15 15.16 -32.48
C TYR A 329 11.69 13.76 -32.82
N TYR A 330 13.01 13.58 -32.67
CA TYR A 330 13.57 12.24 -32.75
C TYR A 330 13.69 11.59 -31.36
N ILE A 331 13.67 10.27 -31.32
CA ILE A 331 13.95 9.46 -30.14
C ILE A 331 14.63 8.16 -30.56
N ARG A 332 15.73 7.83 -29.89
CA ARG A 332 16.49 6.61 -30.14
C ARG A 332 17.33 6.20 -28.93
N PRO A 333 17.81 4.95 -28.85
CA PRO A 333 18.82 4.57 -27.86
C PRO A 333 20.06 5.41 -28.03
N LYS A 334 20.69 5.84 -26.89
CA LYS A 334 21.89 6.68 -26.90
C LYS A 334 23.10 5.99 -27.54
N THR A 335 23.23 4.68 -27.35
CA THR A 335 24.29 3.83 -27.90
C THR A 335 23.75 2.43 -28.14
N ASP A 336 24.47 1.60 -28.88
CA ASP A 336 24.22 0.17 -28.94
C ASP A 336 24.32 -0.41 -27.54
N GLY A 337 23.27 -1.12 -27.08
CA GLY A 337 23.18 -1.66 -25.70
C GLY A 337 22.64 -0.66 -24.66
N ALA A 338 22.15 0.50 -25.07
CA ALA A 338 21.47 1.45 -24.16
C ALA A 338 20.07 1.01 -23.71
N VAL A 339 19.56 -0.10 -24.24
CA VAL A 339 18.30 -0.73 -23.82
C VAL A 339 18.59 -1.66 -22.66
N ASP A 340 18.04 -1.33 -21.49
CA ASP A 340 18.17 -2.15 -20.28
C ASP A 340 17.22 -3.34 -20.30
N TRP A 341 16.00 -3.10 -20.76
CA TRP A 341 14.94 -4.12 -20.78
C TRP A 341 13.78 -3.70 -21.68
N TRP A 342 13.07 -4.69 -22.26
CA TRP A 342 11.83 -4.47 -22.94
C TRP A 342 10.88 -5.67 -22.79
N ALA A 343 9.57 -5.43 -22.96
CA ALA A 343 8.54 -6.46 -23.01
C ALA A 343 7.30 -5.98 -23.79
N ALA A 344 6.51 -6.95 -24.25
CA ALA A 344 5.18 -6.70 -24.78
C ALA A 344 4.14 -7.25 -23.79
N TYR A 345 3.21 -6.40 -23.36
CA TYR A 345 2.14 -6.76 -22.44
C TYR A 345 0.79 -6.78 -23.13
N GLN A 346 0.03 -7.80 -22.84
CA GLN A 346 -1.40 -7.81 -23.07
C GLN A 346 -2.11 -7.52 -21.76
N ILE A 347 -3.05 -6.61 -21.77
CA ILE A 347 -3.76 -6.16 -20.57
C ILE A 347 -4.79 -7.21 -20.16
N GLY A 348 -4.72 -7.64 -18.91
CA GLY A 348 -5.73 -8.50 -18.27
C GLY A 348 -6.27 -7.84 -17.02
N GLN A 349 -7.56 -7.58 -16.97
CA GLN A 349 -8.28 -6.94 -15.85
C GLN A 349 -9.10 -8.01 -15.15
N ARG A 350 -8.55 -8.58 -14.07
CA ARG A 350 -9.12 -9.75 -13.42
C ARG A 350 -8.96 -9.68 -11.91
N VAL A 351 -9.93 -10.23 -11.19
CA VAL A 351 -9.91 -10.36 -9.73
C VAL A 351 -10.48 -11.73 -9.34
N THR A 352 -10.03 -12.28 -8.19
CA THR A 352 -10.64 -13.48 -7.61
C THR A 352 -11.84 -13.11 -6.76
N ASP A 353 -12.79 -14.02 -6.63
CA ASP A 353 -13.97 -13.86 -5.77
C ASP A 353 -13.64 -13.85 -4.27
N LYS A 354 -12.52 -14.47 -3.88
CA LYS A 354 -12.07 -14.58 -2.47
C LYS A 354 -10.59 -14.35 -2.33
N PHE A 355 -10.20 -13.66 -1.26
CA PHE A 355 -8.80 -13.41 -0.89
C PHE A 355 -8.32 -14.29 0.26
N SER A 356 -9.22 -15.12 0.79
CA SER A 356 -8.88 -16.12 1.81
C SER A 356 -9.72 -17.39 1.67
N VAL A 357 -9.19 -18.50 2.17
CA VAL A 357 -9.86 -19.80 2.23
C VAL A 357 -9.87 -20.26 3.68
N LYS A 358 -11.04 -20.73 4.12
CA LYS A 358 -11.30 -21.21 5.47
C LYS A 358 -11.25 -22.73 5.56
N ASP A 359 -10.88 -23.21 6.74
CA ASP A 359 -10.99 -24.62 7.10
C ASP A 359 -12.46 -25.05 7.39
N SER A 360 -12.68 -26.29 7.76
CA SER A 360 -14.02 -26.86 8.06
C SER A 360 -14.69 -26.19 9.28
N LYS A 361 -13.90 -25.55 10.13
CA LYS A 361 -14.37 -24.83 11.34
C LYS A 361 -14.63 -23.35 11.08
N GLY A 362 -14.42 -22.89 9.85
CA GLY A 362 -14.58 -21.48 9.47
C GLY A 362 -13.37 -20.58 9.82
N VAL A 363 -12.23 -21.14 10.20
CA VAL A 363 -11.00 -20.39 10.45
C VAL A 363 -10.27 -20.12 9.15
N ASN A 364 -9.91 -18.85 8.89
CA ASN A 364 -9.08 -18.51 7.73
C ASN A 364 -7.71 -19.18 7.85
N ARG A 365 -7.28 -19.89 6.81
CA ARG A 365 -6.03 -20.64 6.78
C ARG A 365 -5.09 -20.23 5.66
N VAL A 366 -5.64 -19.98 4.48
CA VAL A 366 -4.86 -19.59 3.30
C VAL A 366 -5.33 -18.23 2.83
N PHE A 367 -4.38 -17.34 2.59
CA PHE A 367 -4.62 -16.00 2.04
C PHE A 367 -3.87 -15.87 0.72
N ILE A 368 -4.32 -14.95 -0.13
CA ILE A 368 -3.60 -14.51 -1.32
C ILE A 368 -3.46 -13.00 -1.32
N ALA A 369 -2.37 -12.46 -1.89
CA ALA A 369 -2.07 -11.03 -1.93
C ALA A 369 -1.44 -10.61 -3.28
N GLY A 370 -1.67 -9.38 -3.68
CA GLY A 370 -1.14 -8.79 -4.91
C GLY A 370 -1.65 -9.49 -6.17
N ASP A 371 -0.77 -9.68 -7.16
CA ASP A 371 -1.13 -10.28 -8.44
C ASP A 371 -1.70 -11.70 -8.34
N ALA A 372 -1.55 -12.37 -7.19
CA ALA A 372 -2.24 -13.62 -6.91
C ALA A 372 -3.75 -13.43 -6.76
N CYS A 373 -4.20 -12.24 -6.37
CA CYS A 373 -5.62 -11.86 -6.19
C CYS A 373 -6.21 -11.15 -7.39
N HIS A 374 -5.46 -10.21 -7.98
CA HIS A 374 -5.94 -9.29 -9.01
C HIS A 374 -4.83 -8.93 -9.99
N THR A 375 -5.19 -8.79 -11.25
CA THR A 375 -4.31 -8.33 -12.31
C THR A 375 -4.98 -7.20 -13.09
N HIS A 376 -4.21 -6.20 -13.47
CA HIS A 376 -4.70 -5.02 -14.20
C HIS A 376 -3.64 -4.48 -15.16
N SER A 377 -3.94 -3.40 -15.88
CA SER A 377 -3.00 -2.81 -16.82
C SER A 377 -1.85 -2.10 -16.11
N PRO A 378 -0.66 -2.01 -16.71
CA PRO A 378 0.45 -1.25 -16.14
C PRO A 378 0.28 0.27 -16.25
N LYS A 379 -0.72 0.76 -17.00
CA LYS A 379 -0.88 2.18 -17.36
C LYS A 379 -1.04 3.12 -16.17
N ALA A 380 -1.76 2.68 -15.14
CA ALA A 380 -1.98 3.48 -13.95
C ALA A 380 -0.87 3.37 -12.90
N GLY A 381 0.15 2.52 -13.11
CA GLY A 381 1.25 2.31 -12.17
C GLY A 381 0.83 1.74 -10.80
N GLN A 382 -0.34 1.08 -10.72
CA GLN A 382 -0.96 0.71 -9.43
C GLN A 382 -0.55 -0.67 -8.90
N GLY A 383 -0.10 -1.61 -9.75
CA GLY A 383 0.06 -3.01 -9.38
C GLY A 383 0.90 -3.24 -8.14
N MET A 384 2.12 -2.74 -8.12
CA MET A 384 3.01 -2.88 -6.99
C MET A 384 2.47 -2.18 -5.74
N ASN A 385 1.88 -0.99 -5.89
CA ASN A 385 1.34 -0.21 -4.80
C ASN A 385 0.19 -0.94 -4.10
N VAL A 386 -0.80 -1.41 -4.85
CA VAL A 386 -1.94 -2.14 -4.29
C VAL A 386 -1.49 -3.47 -3.68
N SER A 387 -0.55 -4.18 -4.33
CA SER A 387 0.03 -5.43 -3.83
C SER A 387 0.74 -5.26 -2.48
N MET A 388 1.53 -4.19 -2.32
CA MET A 388 2.19 -3.87 -1.04
C MET A 388 1.16 -3.49 0.03
N MET A 389 0.09 -2.78 -0.34
CA MET A 389 -0.97 -2.40 0.60
C MET A 389 -1.83 -3.59 1.02
N ASP A 390 -2.00 -4.64 0.21
CA ASP A 390 -2.62 -5.89 0.63
C ASP A 390 -1.85 -6.50 1.80
N SER A 391 -0.55 -6.61 1.65
CA SER A 391 0.35 -7.14 2.68
C SER A 391 0.40 -6.26 3.93
N TYR A 392 0.41 -4.94 3.76
CA TYR A 392 0.37 -3.99 4.85
C TYR A 392 -0.90 -4.08 5.68
N ASN A 393 -2.04 -4.28 5.02
CA ASN A 393 -3.34 -4.51 5.66
C ASN A 393 -3.40 -5.86 6.39
N LEU A 394 -2.85 -6.93 5.79
CA LEU A 394 -2.92 -8.29 6.34
C LEU A 394 -1.96 -8.50 7.53
N ALA A 395 -0.76 -7.92 7.48
CA ALA A 395 0.35 -8.24 8.39
C ALA A 395 -0.01 -8.06 9.87
N TRP A 396 -0.60 -6.90 10.25
CA TRP A 396 -0.95 -6.64 11.64
C TRP A 396 -2.11 -7.52 12.12
N LYS A 397 -3.06 -7.87 11.25
CA LYS A 397 -4.18 -8.75 11.55
C LYS A 397 -3.70 -10.16 11.86
N LEU A 398 -2.79 -10.70 11.02
CA LEU A 398 -2.14 -11.99 11.27
C LEU A 398 -1.32 -11.96 12.57
N ALA A 399 -0.51 -10.92 12.77
CA ALA A 399 0.30 -10.80 13.97
C ALA A 399 -0.56 -10.79 15.25
N TYR A 400 -1.65 -10.03 15.26
CA TYR A 400 -2.57 -9.98 16.40
C TYR A 400 -3.22 -11.33 16.68
N SER A 401 -3.71 -12.00 15.64
CA SER A 401 -4.29 -13.35 15.78
C SER A 401 -3.27 -14.36 16.29
N ILE A 402 -2.03 -14.37 15.76
CA ILE A 402 -0.97 -15.30 16.15
C ILE A 402 -0.50 -15.07 17.61
N HIS A 403 -0.37 -13.81 17.99
CA HIS A 403 0.02 -13.45 19.37
C HIS A 403 -1.11 -13.59 20.39
N GLY A 404 -2.33 -13.97 19.97
CA GLY A 404 -3.50 -14.04 20.85
C GLY A 404 -3.92 -12.70 21.42
N LEU A 405 -3.64 -11.62 20.68
CA LEU A 405 -3.99 -10.25 21.06
C LEU A 405 -5.43 -9.87 20.65
N THR A 406 -6.08 -10.66 19.81
CA THR A 406 -7.51 -10.53 19.51
C THR A 406 -8.34 -11.29 20.55
N PRO A 407 -9.59 -10.90 20.79
CA PRO A 407 -10.46 -11.58 21.77
C PRO A 407 -10.64 -13.08 21.49
N GLU A 408 -10.64 -13.50 20.24
CA GLU A 408 -10.98 -14.85 19.78
C GLU A 408 -9.80 -15.64 19.22
N GLY A 409 -8.75 -14.99 18.72
CA GLY A 409 -7.66 -15.60 17.95
C GLY A 409 -6.80 -16.64 18.71
N ALA A 410 -6.78 -16.59 20.02
CA ALA A 410 -5.92 -17.45 20.84
C ALA A 410 -6.38 -18.93 20.92
N GLN A 411 -7.60 -19.27 20.46
CA GLN A 411 -8.24 -20.55 20.75
C GLN A 411 -8.50 -21.44 19.54
N GLY A 412 -7.93 -21.11 18.35
CA GLY A 412 -8.22 -21.85 17.12
C GLY A 412 -9.66 -21.71 16.67
N GLN A 413 -10.35 -20.67 17.11
CA GLN A 413 -11.69 -20.26 16.69
C GLN A 413 -11.57 -19.29 15.50
N PRO A 414 -12.64 -19.11 14.71
CA PRO A 414 -12.71 -18.05 13.71
C PRO A 414 -12.37 -16.70 14.32
N ASP A 415 -11.45 -15.97 13.72
CA ASP A 415 -11.06 -14.64 14.17
C ASP A 415 -11.63 -13.60 13.20
N PRO A 416 -12.66 -12.83 13.60
CA PRO A 416 -13.34 -11.90 12.71
C PRO A 416 -12.42 -10.80 12.13
N ILE A 417 -11.31 -10.48 12.79
CA ILE A 417 -10.36 -9.50 12.29
C ILE A 417 -9.72 -9.96 10.97
N LEU A 418 -9.52 -11.27 10.79
CA LEU A 418 -8.96 -11.83 9.57
C LEU A 418 -9.94 -11.78 8.39
N ASP A 419 -11.25 -11.82 8.66
CA ASP A 419 -12.29 -11.67 7.63
C ASP A 419 -12.26 -10.27 7.01
N THR A 420 -11.86 -9.26 7.79
CA THR A 420 -11.76 -7.88 7.29
C THR A 420 -10.71 -7.70 6.20
N TYR A 421 -9.74 -8.60 6.07
CA TYR A 421 -8.78 -8.58 4.97
C TYR A 421 -9.50 -8.70 3.61
N HIS A 422 -10.32 -9.71 3.46
CA HIS A 422 -11.11 -9.89 2.24
C HIS A 422 -12.06 -8.70 2.01
N THR A 423 -12.84 -8.34 3.03
CA THR A 423 -13.83 -7.25 2.90
C THR A 423 -13.18 -5.93 2.46
N GLU A 424 -12.03 -5.58 3.03
CA GLU A 424 -11.35 -4.32 2.72
C GLU A 424 -10.61 -4.39 1.39
N ARG A 425 -9.82 -5.44 1.15
CA ARG A 425 -8.91 -5.48 0.00
C ARG A 425 -9.57 -5.95 -1.30
N HIS A 426 -10.56 -6.82 -1.21
CA HIS A 426 -11.34 -7.22 -2.38
C HIS A 426 -12.15 -6.05 -2.96
N THR A 427 -12.77 -5.22 -2.09
CA THR A 427 -13.47 -4.01 -2.53
C THR A 427 -12.53 -3.09 -3.30
N ILE A 428 -11.33 -2.83 -2.78
CA ILE A 428 -10.33 -1.98 -3.45
C ILE A 428 -9.85 -2.59 -4.77
N ALA A 429 -9.71 -3.92 -4.83
CA ALA A 429 -9.35 -4.59 -6.08
C ALA A 429 -10.45 -4.49 -7.15
N GLN A 430 -11.72 -4.53 -6.76
CA GLN A 430 -12.84 -4.29 -7.69
C GLN A 430 -12.84 -2.84 -8.20
N GLU A 431 -12.72 -1.87 -7.31
CA GLU A 431 -12.59 -0.44 -7.68
C GLU A 431 -11.39 -0.21 -8.60
N LEU A 432 -10.26 -0.90 -8.39
CA LEU A 432 -9.09 -0.84 -9.25
C LEU A 432 -9.40 -1.32 -10.66
N ILE A 433 -10.10 -2.44 -10.81
CA ILE A 433 -10.47 -2.98 -12.12
C ILE A 433 -11.44 -2.04 -12.85
N GLU A 434 -12.42 -1.48 -12.15
CA GLU A 434 -13.37 -0.51 -12.72
C GLU A 434 -12.65 0.77 -13.17
N PHE A 435 -11.77 1.31 -12.32
CA PHE A 435 -10.95 2.47 -12.65
C PHE A 435 -10.04 2.19 -13.86
N ASP A 436 -9.33 1.05 -13.85
CA ASP A 436 -8.42 0.70 -14.94
C ASP A 436 -9.15 0.51 -16.28
N ARG A 437 -10.40 0.00 -16.27
CA ARG A 437 -11.25 -0.06 -17.46
C ARG A 437 -11.52 1.34 -18.03
N ALA A 438 -11.99 2.24 -17.18
CA ALA A 438 -12.29 3.62 -17.60
C ALA A 438 -11.03 4.34 -18.09
N PHE A 439 -9.94 4.24 -17.35
CA PHE A 439 -8.67 4.88 -17.65
C PHE A 439 -8.02 4.33 -18.94
N SER A 440 -8.03 3.00 -19.10
CA SER A 440 -7.46 2.34 -20.27
C SER A 440 -8.23 2.64 -21.55
N SER A 441 -9.56 2.73 -21.48
CA SER A 441 -10.39 3.11 -22.66
C SER A 441 -10.11 4.54 -23.11
N MET A 442 -9.91 5.46 -22.17
CA MET A 442 -9.56 6.85 -22.50
C MET A 442 -8.19 7.00 -23.16
N PHE A 443 -7.17 6.30 -22.64
CA PHE A 443 -5.82 6.32 -23.23
C PHE A 443 -5.73 5.62 -24.58
N SER A 444 -6.65 4.71 -24.89
CA SER A 444 -6.72 4.00 -26.15
C SER A 444 -7.65 4.69 -27.15
N GLY A 445 -8.48 5.64 -26.69
CA GLY A 445 -9.37 6.45 -27.52
C GLY A 445 -8.60 7.53 -28.28
N LYS A 446 -9.11 7.93 -29.47
CA LYS A 446 -8.61 9.10 -30.18
C LYS A 446 -9.06 10.36 -29.45
N ILE A 447 -8.14 11.28 -29.17
CA ILE A 447 -8.47 12.62 -28.69
C ILE A 447 -8.71 13.50 -29.91
N GLY A 448 -9.87 14.17 -29.96
CA GLY A 448 -10.31 15.02 -31.07
C GLY A 448 -11.34 14.36 -31.98
N ALA A 449 -11.98 15.14 -32.82
CA ALA A 449 -12.98 14.63 -33.78
C ALA A 449 -12.34 13.65 -34.76
N SER A 450 -12.87 12.43 -34.84
CA SER A 450 -12.46 11.50 -35.91
C SER A 450 -13.16 11.84 -37.23
N GLU A 451 -12.48 11.62 -38.36
CA GLU A 451 -13.06 11.74 -39.67
C GLU A 451 -14.30 10.82 -39.90
N ASP A 452 -14.49 9.84 -39.01
CA ASP A 452 -15.58 8.85 -39.05
C ASP A 452 -16.80 9.23 -38.20
N GLY A 453 -16.85 10.43 -37.60
CA GLY A 453 -18.02 10.97 -36.88
C GLY A 453 -18.25 10.36 -35.47
N VAL A 454 -17.29 9.63 -34.93
CA VAL A 454 -17.29 9.20 -33.51
C VAL A 454 -16.59 10.29 -32.69
N GLU A 455 -17.34 10.99 -31.85
CA GLU A 455 -16.78 12.00 -30.91
C GLU A 455 -15.79 11.32 -29.99
N GLY A 456 -14.49 11.64 -30.12
CA GLY A 456 -13.47 11.35 -29.13
C GLY A 456 -13.61 12.26 -27.92
N LEU A 457 -13.03 11.87 -26.76
CA LEU A 457 -12.99 12.72 -25.58
C LEU A 457 -12.25 14.03 -25.86
N THR A 458 -12.79 15.14 -25.35
CA THR A 458 -12.05 16.41 -25.36
C THR A 458 -10.89 16.36 -24.35
N HIS A 459 -9.92 17.27 -24.54
CA HIS A 459 -8.79 17.37 -23.59
C HIS A 459 -9.26 17.75 -22.19
N GLU A 460 -10.29 18.59 -22.06
CA GLU A 460 -10.89 18.98 -20.78
C GLU A 460 -11.55 17.78 -20.07
N GLU A 461 -12.31 16.98 -20.78
CA GLU A 461 -12.93 15.76 -20.24
C GLU A 461 -11.87 14.76 -19.76
N PHE A 462 -10.78 14.61 -20.52
CA PHE A 462 -9.64 13.77 -20.11
C PHE A 462 -9.00 14.28 -18.80
N LEU A 463 -8.75 15.58 -18.69
CA LEU A 463 -8.19 16.19 -17.47
C LEU A 463 -9.12 16.03 -16.27
N GLU A 464 -10.44 16.14 -16.49
CA GLU A 464 -11.42 15.94 -15.41
C GLU A 464 -11.38 14.50 -14.88
N VAL A 465 -11.35 13.50 -15.74
CA VAL A 465 -11.25 12.09 -15.30
C VAL A 465 -9.89 11.80 -14.67
N PHE A 466 -8.80 12.36 -15.20
CA PHE A 466 -7.47 12.26 -14.58
C PHE A 466 -7.48 12.85 -13.16
N SER A 467 -8.08 14.03 -13.00
CA SER A 467 -8.18 14.70 -11.68
C SER A 467 -9.07 13.93 -10.71
N ARG A 468 -10.23 13.44 -11.15
CA ARG A 468 -11.12 12.60 -10.31
C ARG A 468 -10.45 11.30 -9.88
N GLY A 469 -9.68 10.68 -10.77
CA GLY A 469 -8.93 9.46 -10.48
C GLY A 469 -7.78 9.64 -9.51
N ASN A 470 -7.30 10.87 -9.30
CA ASN A 470 -6.09 11.17 -8.54
C ASN A 470 -6.15 10.71 -7.07
N GLY A 471 -7.32 10.79 -6.44
CA GLY A 471 -7.53 10.27 -5.09
C GLY A 471 -7.29 8.77 -4.99
N PHE A 472 -7.78 8.01 -5.97
CA PHE A 472 -7.62 6.57 -6.04
C PHE A 472 -6.18 6.19 -6.43
N THR A 473 -5.64 6.76 -7.51
CA THR A 473 -4.31 6.43 -8.02
C THR A 473 -3.20 6.74 -7.05
N SER A 474 -3.29 7.85 -6.31
CA SER A 474 -2.35 8.17 -5.23
C SER A 474 -2.44 7.23 -4.02
N GLY A 475 -3.51 6.41 -3.93
CA GLY A 475 -3.87 5.60 -2.75
C GLY A 475 -4.35 6.44 -1.55
N CYS A 476 -4.37 7.77 -1.69
CA CYS A 476 -4.73 8.67 -0.60
C CYS A 476 -6.25 8.82 -0.40
N GLY A 477 -7.03 8.56 -1.44
CA GLY A 477 -8.49 8.60 -1.43
C GLY A 477 -9.16 7.26 -1.11
N ILE A 478 -8.39 6.22 -0.81
CA ILE A 478 -8.94 4.89 -0.47
C ILE A 478 -9.76 4.97 0.82
N GLU A 479 -10.95 4.36 0.78
CA GLU A 479 -11.87 4.30 1.90
C GLU A 479 -12.39 2.88 2.11
N TYR A 480 -12.02 2.25 3.23
CA TYR A 480 -12.51 0.92 3.57
C TYR A 480 -13.99 0.93 3.96
N PRO A 481 -14.75 -0.08 3.56
CA PRO A 481 -16.15 -0.22 3.94
C PRO A 481 -16.31 -0.45 5.45
N GLU A 482 -17.52 -0.22 5.95
CA GLU A 482 -17.89 -0.54 7.33
C GLU A 482 -17.69 -2.03 7.61
N ASN A 483 -17.02 -2.32 8.72
CA ASN A 483 -16.77 -3.66 9.24
C ASN A 483 -16.35 -3.55 10.71
N ILE A 484 -16.01 -4.65 11.37
CA ILE A 484 -15.65 -4.63 12.80
C ILE A 484 -14.43 -3.71 13.10
N ALA A 485 -13.54 -3.48 12.12
CA ALA A 485 -12.36 -2.62 12.26
C ALA A 485 -12.60 -1.19 11.71
N VAL A 486 -13.78 -0.89 11.18
CA VAL A 486 -14.19 0.42 10.65
C VAL A 486 -15.61 0.69 11.08
N ASP A 487 -15.78 1.48 12.15
CA ASP A 487 -17.08 1.85 12.70
C ASP A 487 -17.48 3.27 12.24
N ARG A 488 -18.49 3.34 11.38
CA ARG A 488 -19.06 4.60 10.83
C ARG A 488 -20.37 5.03 11.52
N ALA A 489 -20.87 4.23 12.44
CA ALA A 489 -22.19 4.43 13.08
C ALA A 489 -22.14 5.61 14.07
N LEU A 490 -22.17 6.84 13.55
CA LEU A 490 -22.41 8.05 14.31
C LEU A 490 -23.78 8.62 13.93
N ASP A 491 -24.60 8.92 14.93
CA ASP A 491 -25.77 9.75 14.75
C ASP A 491 -25.33 11.14 14.27
N GLY A 492 -26.03 11.72 13.30
CA GLY A 492 -25.62 12.99 12.66
C GLY A 492 -25.32 14.12 13.63
N ASP A 493 -26.11 14.25 14.71
CA ASP A 493 -25.95 15.29 15.73
C ASP A 493 -24.75 15.06 16.67
N LYS A 494 -24.22 13.87 16.73
CA LYS A 494 -23.07 13.48 17.57
C LYS A 494 -21.75 13.42 16.82
N ASN A 495 -21.77 13.61 15.51
CA ASN A 495 -20.54 13.58 14.74
C ASN A 495 -19.69 14.82 15.05
N PRO A 496 -18.47 14.67 15.62
CA PRO A 496 -17.60 15.79 15.95
C PRO A 496 -17.02 16.49 14.72
N ILE A 497 -17.23 15.95 13.51
CA ILE A 497 -16.69 16.45 12.26
C ILE A 497 -17.65 17.40 11.59
N SER A 498 -17.16 18.57 11.21
CA SER A 498 -17.91 19.64 10.54
C SER A 498 -17.58 19.73 9.06
N GLY A 499 -17.75 18.72 8.27
CA GLY A 499 -17.47 18.79 6.83
C GLY A 499 -17.56 17.44 6.15
N THR A 500 -17.54 17.45 4.82
CA THR A 500 -17.70 16.25 3.99
C THR A 500 -16.61 16.10 2.92
N ASP A 501 -15.69 17.04 2.81
CA ASP A 501 -14.57 16.94 1.86
C ASP A 501 -13.47 16.03 2.40
N TYR A 502 -13.60 14.76 2.13
CA TYR A 502 -12.67 13.73 2.61
C TYR A 502 -11.30 13.79 1.94
N LEU A 503 -11.19 14.37 0.77
CA LEU A 503 -9.90 14.54 0.09
C LEU A 503 -9.07 15.66 0.73
N SER A 504 -9.71 16.64 1.36
CA SER A 504 -9.02 17.73 2.05
C SER A 504 -8.42 17.35 3.41
N GLY A 505 -8.65 16.13 3.91
CA GLY A 505 -8.03 15.62 5.13
C GLY A 505 -8.95 15.38 6.32
N ILE A 506 -10.24 15.63 6.18
CA ILE A 506 -11.24 15.43 7.24
C ILE A 506 -11.16 14.01 7.78
N LEU A 507 -11.13 13.88 9.11
CA LEU A 507 -11.13 12.58 9.79
C LEU A 507 -12.40 11.80 9.44
N ARG A 508 -12.23 10.53 9.02
CA ARG A 508 -13.36 9.64 8.76
C ARG A 508 -12.91 8.18 8.97
N PRO A 509 -13.74 7.36 9.63
CA PRO A 509 -13.51 5.92 9.71
C PRO A 509 -13.43 5.29 8.31
N GLY A 510 -12.44 4.41 8.13
CA GLY A 510 -12.13 3.79 6.85
C GLY A 510 -11.11 4.55 6.02
N ARG A 511 -10.77 5.82 6.37
CA ARG A 511 -9.77 6.61 5.68
C ARG A 511 -8.44 6.64 6.41
N ARG A 512 -7.35 6.84 5.67
CA ARG A 512 -6.02 7.06 6.25
C ARG A 512 -5.98 8.36 7.06
N LEU A 513 -5.20 8.38 8.12
CA LEU A 513 -4.91 9.62 8.83
C LEU A 513 -4.03 10.51 7.95
N LEU A 514 -4.51 11.71 7.62
CA LEU A 514 -3.71 12.70 6.90
C LEU A 514 -2.56 13.19 7.77
N ASN A 515 -1.37 13.36 7.18
CA ASN A 515 -0.26 14.01 7.84
C ASN A 515 -0.55 15.49 8.10
N VAL A 516 -0.20 15.95 9.29
CA VAL A 516 -0.20 17.37 9.70
C VAL A 516 1.10 17.66 10.42
N ARG A 517 1.55 18.91 10.35
CA ARG A 517 2.76 19.35 11.06
C ARG A 517 2.40 19.97 12.40
N LEU A 518 3.12 19.55 13.41
CA LEU A 518 2.84 19.85 14.81
C LEU A 518 4.07 20.36 15.54
N VAL A 519 3.86 20.98 16.69
CA VAL A 519 4.93 21.29 17.66
C VAL A 519 4.72 20.44 18.89
N ARG A 520 5.67 19.56 19.19
CA ARG A 520 5.68 18.77 20.43
C ARG A 520 5.92 19.67 21.63
N HIS A 521 5.13 19.51 22.66
CA HIS A 521 5.21 20.40 23.82
C HIS A 521 6.47 20.16 24.67
N ALA A 522 6.87 18.91 24.85
CA ALA A 522 7.98 18.54 25.73
C ALA A 522 9.31 19.24 25.38
N ASP A 523 9.60 19.42 24.10
CA ASP A 523 10.89 19.93 23.61
C ASP A 523 10.79 20.98 22.52
N GLY A 524 9.59 21.38 22.12
CA GLY A 524 9.35 22.34 21.02
C GLY A 524 9.69 21.80 19.63
N TYR A 525 9.92 20.49 19.47
CA TYR A 525 10.30 19.89 18.21
C TYR A 525 9.15 19.96 17.19
N ARG A 526 9.45 20.45 16.00
CA ARG A 526 8.51 20.53 14.87
C ARG A 526 8.52 19.22 14.13
N ARG A 527 7.37 18.56 14.05
CA ARG A 527 7.24 17.19 13.50
C ARG A 527 6.08 17.06 12.54
N ASP A 528 6.23 16.11 11.65
CA ASP A 528 5.10 15.48 10.95
C ASP A 528 4.43 14.45 11.88
N LEU A 529 3.11 14.49 12.02
CA LEU A 529 2.38 13.56 12.88
C LEU A 529 2.62 12.09 12.49
N GLN A 530 2.74 11.83 11.20
CA GLN A 530 3.01 10.47 10.69
C GLN A 530 4.35 9.90 11.18
N ASP A 531 5.33 10.72 11.59
CA ASP A 531 6.57 10.21 12.17
C ASP A 531 6.35 9.55 13.54
N ASP A 532 5.31 9.97 14.27
CA ASP A 532 4.92 9.36 15.53
C ASP A 532 3.93 8.19 15.35
N PHE A 533 3.44 8.00 14.12
CA PHE A 533 2.61 6.87 13.72
C PHE A 533 3.41 5.82 12.93
N ALA A 534 4.65 5.56 13.38
CA ALA A 534 5.47 4.50 12.81
C ALA A 534 4.74 3.14 12.83
N SER A 535 5.01 2.31 11.82
CA SER A 535 4.38 0.98 11.65
C SER A 535 4.94 -0.04 12.65
N THR A 536 4.60 0.16 13.92
CA THR A 536 5.06 -0.65 15.06
C THR A 536 4.04 -1.69 15.52
N GLY A 537 2.91 -1.81 14.82
CA GLY A 537 1.84 -2.75 15.19
C GLY A 537 0.88 -2.23 16.27
N ARG A 538 0.98 -0.95 16.68
CA ARG A 538 0.11 -0.36 17.71
C ARG A 538 -1.14 0.27 17.15
N PHE A 539 -2.24 0.17 17.88
CA PHE A 539 -3.36 1.09 17.80
C PHE A 539 -3.00 2.41 18.52
N ARG A 540 -3.54 3.52 18.04
CA ARG A 540 -3.32 4.82 18.66
C ARG A 540 -4.64 5.54 18.91
N ILE A 541 -4.86 5.95 20.15
CA ILE A 541 -5.96 6.82 20.51
C ILE A 541 -5.52 8.24 20.23
N LEU A 542 -6.10 8.88 19.23
CA LEU A 542 -5.90 10.28 18.92
C LEU A 542 -6.94 11.09 19.69
N CYS A 543 -6.50 11.83 20.71
CA CYS A 543 -7.33 12.72 21.50
C CYS A 543 -7.09 14.17 21.06
N LEU A 544 -8.05 14.73 20.32
CA LEU A 544 -8.13 16.15 19.99
C LEU A 544 -8.91 16.84 21.12
N THR A 545 -8.20 17.45 22.07
CA THR A 545 -8.85 18.07 23.22
C THR A 545 -9.66 19.30 22.81
N SER A 546 -10.63 19.67 23.62
CA SER A 546 -11.30 20.97 23.46
C SER A 546 -10.48 22.10 24.13
N SER A 547 -10.91 23.33 23.91
CA SER A 547 -10.30 24.54 24.49
C SER A 547 -10.34 24.59 26.03
N ASP A 548 -11.01 23.63 26.68
CA ASP A 548 -11.16 23.49 28.12
C ASP A 548 -10.07 22.63 28.81
N LEU A 549 -9.01 22.25 28.09
CA LEU A 549 -7.98 21.31 28.59
C LEU A 549 -7.44 21.67 29.99
N LEU A 550 -7.33 22.96 30.29
CA LEU A 550 -6.79 23.46 31.58
C LEU A 550 -7.89 23.75 32.61
N VAL A 551 -9.15 23.49 32.27
CA VAL A 551 -10.27 23.65 33.22
C VAL A 551 -10.38 22.39 34.09
N LEU A 552 -10.31 22.60 35.39
CA LEU A 552 -10.50 21.50 36.34
C LEU A 552 -11.90 20.92 36.17
N GLN A 553 -12.00 19.60 35.95
CA GLN A 553 -13.24 18.90 35.61
C GLN A 553 -13.89 19.33 34.26
N GLY A 554 -13.14 19.98 33.39
CA GLY A 554 -13.54 20.21 32.00
C GLY A 554 -13.66 18.87 31.23
N THR A 555 -14.37 18.90 30.11
CA THR A 555 -14.58 17.70 29.27
C THR A 555 -13.27 17.03 28.92
N SER A 556 -12.24 17.80 28.52
CA SER A 556 -10.92 17.26 28.15
C SER A 556 -10.24 16.55 29.32
N SER A 557 -10.20 17.14 30.51
CA SER A 557 -9.53 16.52 31.66
C SER A 557 -10.26 15.25 32.13
N LEU A 558 -11.60 15.27 32.15
CA LEU A 558 -12.40 14.08 32.48
C LEU A 558 -12.24 12.97 31.46
N THR A 559 -12.17 13.31 30.18
CA THR A 559 -11.90 12.36 29.09
C THR A 559 -10.55 11.69 29.24
N LEU A 560 -9.49 12.48 29.47
CA LEU A 560 -8.13 11.96 29.65
C LEU A 560 -8.05 11.01 30.86
N THR A 561 -8.70 11.34 31.97
CA THR A 561 -8.78 10.45 33.14
C THR A 561 -9.44 9.11 32.82
N LYS A 562 -10.57 9.15 32.12
CA LYS A 562 -11.27 7.92 31.69
C LYS A 562 -10.44 7.12 30.67
N LEU A 563 -9.80 7.77 29.70
CA LEU A 563 -8.93 7.11 28.74
C LEU A 563 -7.74 6.43 29.41
N GLY A 564 -7.10 7.05 30.41
CA GLY A 564 -6.04 6.44 31.21
C GLY A 564 -6.48 5.15 31.89
N ALA A 565 -7.71 5.13 32.44
CA ALA A 565 -8.28 3.94 33.03
C ALA A 565 -8.57 2.83 31.99
N ILE A 566 -8.98 3.18 30.79
CA ILE A 566 -9.20 2.23 29.69
C ILE A 566 -7.88 1.68 29.18
N ILE A 567 -6.90 2.54 28.90
CA ILE A 567 -5.58 2.15 28.40
C ILE A 567 -4.92 1.11 29.30
N SER A 568 -5.06 1.26 30.62
CA SER A 568 -4.51 0.31 31.60
C SER A 568 -5.10 -1.11 31.54
N GLN A 569 -6.25 -1.29 30.91
CA GLN A 569 -6.90 -2.60 30.73
C GLN A 569 -6.34 -3.39 29.54
N PHE A 570 -5.57 -2.76 28.65
CA PHE A 570 -4.98 -3.38 27.48
C PHE A 570 -3.48 -3.54 27.61
N PRO A 571 -2.86 -4.47 26.87
CA PRO A 571 -1.41 -4.59 26.85
C PRO A 571 -0.74 -3.29 26.38
N GLN A 572 0.18 -2.75 27.15
CA GLN A 572 0.89 -1.49 26.82
C GLN A 572 1.65 -1.55 25.49
N SER A 573 2.02 -2.77 25.06
CA SER A 573 2.70 -2.98 23.78
C SER A 573 1.85 -2.72 22.55
N VAL A 574 0.51 -2.68 22.67
CA VAL A 574 -0.40 -2.60 21.51
C VAL A 574 -1.21 -1.32 21.43
N LEU A 575 -1.18 -0.48 22.46
CA LEU A 575 -1.99 0.74 22.53
C LEU A 575 -1.15 1.94 22.98
N GLU A 576 -1.33 3.06 22.30
CA GLU A 576 -0.62 4.32 22.54
C GLU A 576 -1.62 5.49 22.47
N GLN A 577 -1.38 6.54 23.27
CA GLN A 577 -2.18 7.75 23.25
C GLN A 577 -1.41 8.92 22.66
N VAL A 578 -2.06 9.66 21.78
CA VAL A 578 -1.56 10.91 21.19
C VAL A 578 -2.56 12.00 21.52
N VAL A 579 -2.07 13.10 22.09
CA VAL A 579 -2.92 14.22 22.52
C VAL A 579 -2.54 15.48 21.74
N ILE A 580 -3.53 16.10 21.10
CA ILE A 580 -3.37 17.36 20.38
C ILE A 580 -4.32 18.39 21.01
N HIS A 581 -3.82 19.58 21.32
CA HIS A 581 -4.64 20.64 21.87
C HIS A 581 -4.81 21.82 20.90
N PRO A 582 -5.98 22.50 20.89
CA PRO A 582 -6.20 23.71 20.10
C PRO A 582 -5.50 24.90 20.77
N ARG A 583 -5.63 26.10 20.20
CA ARG A 583 -5.23 27.33 20.90
C ARG A 583 -6.06 27.47 22.16
N LEU A 584 -5.37 27.48 23.31
CA LEU A 584 -6.00 27.69 24.62
C LEU A 584 -6.10 29.18 24.93
N SER A 585 -7.06 29.56 25.80
CA SER A 585 -7.33 30.93 26.20
C SER A 585 -6.22 31.55 27.07
N LYS A 586 -5.40 30.70 27.70
CA LYS A 586 -4.30 31.12 28.59
C LYS A 586 -3.01 30.43 28.13
N GLU A 587 -1.90 31.15 28.29
CA GLU A 587 -0.59 30.49 28.27
C GLU A 587 -0.47 29.59 29.49
N PHE A 588 0.24 28.49 29.31
CA PHE A 588 0.42 27.48 30.34
C PHE A 588 1.85 26.93 30.33
N VAL A 589 2.24 26.36 31.45
CA VAL A 589 3.51 25.68 31.61
C VAL A 589 3.25 24.19 31.86
N TRP A 590 4.29 23.36 31.77
CA TRP A 590 4.15 21.91 31.90
C TRP A 590 3.45 21.46 33.20
N SER A 591 3.61 22.21 34.32
CA SER A 591 2.91 21.93 35.57
C SER A 591 1.40 22.00 35.49
N ASP A 592 0.87 22.83 34.58
CA ASP A 592 -0.56 23.08 34.44
C ASP A 592 -1.29 21.98 33.65
N ILE A 593 -0.53 21.11 32.96
CA ILE A 593 -1.05 20.02 32.13
C ILE A 593 -1.61 18.90 33.02
N PRO A 594 -2.75 18.29 32.66
CA PRO A 594 -3.30 17.14 33.37
C PRO A 594 -2.28 16.02 33.56
N SER A 595 -2.33 15.36 34.72
CA SER A 595 -1.40 14.25 35.06
C SER A 595 -1.44 13.09 34.10
N GLU A 596 -2.60 12.81 33.52
CA GLU A 596 -2.85 11.75 32.54
C GLU A 596 -2.09 11.97 31.24
N VAL A 597 -1.95 13.23 30.80
CA VAL A 597 -1.10 13.57 29.66
C VAL A 597 0.36 13.25 29.97
N LYS A 598 0.83 13.64 31.18
CA LYS A 598 2.20 13.38 31.62
C LYS A 598 2.49 11.87 31.71
N GLN A 599 1.51 11.09 32.15
CA GLN A 599 1.66 9.66 32.35
C GLN A 599 1.62 8.86 31.03
N HIS A 600 0.74 9.22 30.09
CA HIS A 600 0.46 8.41 28.90
C HIS A 600 0.90 9.05 27.59
N SER A 601 1.23 10.34 27.58
CA SER A 601 1.45 11.11 26.34
C SER A 601 2.54 12.19 26.47
N GLU A 602 3.50 12.06 27.40
CA GLU A 602 4.54 13.07 27.61
C GLU A 602 5.24 13.46 26.31
N MET A 603 5.66 12.47 25.51
CA MET A 603 6.34 12.65 24.23
C MET A 603 5.40 12.65 23.01
N SER A 604 4.09 12.55 23.22
CA SER A 604 3.05 12.56 22.20
C SER A 604 1.96 13.60 22.50
N PHE A 605 2.37 14.72 23.14
CA PHE A 605 1.51 15.88 23.41
C PHE A 605 1.91 17.07 22.52
N TYR A 606 0.95 17.59 21.73
CA TYR A 606 1.22 18.51 20.64
C TYR A 606 0.29 19.74 20.64
N SER A 607 0.85 20.84 20.12
CA SER A 607 0.09 22.02 19.74
C SER A 607 -0.45 21.85 18.30
N GLY A 608 -1.76 21.88 18.15
CA GLY A 608 -2.46 21.71 16.88
C GLY A 608 -2.70 23.00 16.09
N TYR A 609 -1.97 24.12 16.40
CA TYR A 609 -2.17 25.41 15.74
C TYR A 609 -0.88 26.20 15.46
N LYS A 610 0.26 25.73 15.97
CA LYS A 610 1.56 26.45 15.84
C LYS A 610 2.21 26.29 14.47
N MET A 611 1.86 25.24 13.74
CA MET A 611 2.31 24.98 12.36
C MET A 611 1.11 24.89 11.42
N ASP A 612 0.44 23.77 11.40
CA ASP A 612 -0.80 23.59 10.63
C ASP A 612 -2.01 23.85 11.55
N ASP A 613 -3.12 24.28 10.96
CA ASP A 613 -4.42 24.31 11.64
C ASP A 613 -5.02 22.90 11.64
N VAL A 614 -4.59 22.07 12.61
CA VAL A 614 -4.97 20.66 12.69
C VAL A 614 -6.48 20.49 12.84
N TYR A 615 -7.13 21.34 13.63
CA TYR A 615 -8.56 21.25 13.86
C TYR A 615 -9.35 21.57 12.60
N GLY A 616 -8.96 22.63 11.88
CA GLY A 616 -9.56 22.97 10.58
C GLY A 616 -9.32 21.87 9.53
N ILE A 617 -8.10 21.34 9.42
CA ILE A 617 -7.75 20.27 8.48
C ILE A 617 -8.55 19.00 8.78
N TYR A 618 -8.67 18.60 10.05
CA TYR A 618 -9.39 17.39 10.44
C TYR A 618 -10.90 17.59 10.56
N GLY A 619 -11.40 18.82 10.39
CA GLY A 619 -12.80 19.15 10.48
C GLY A 619 -13.38 19.08 11.89
N VAL A 620 -12.56 19.25 12.92
CA VAL A 620 -12.95 19.16 14.34
C VAL A 620 -13.17 20.54 14.93
N ASP A 621 -14.31 20.75 15.60
CA ASP A 621 -14.59 21.98 16.34
C ASP A 621 -13.67 22.07 17.57
N PRO A 622 -12.78 23.09 17.67
CA PRO A 622 -11.87 23.22 18.80
C PRO A 622 -12.56 23.48 20.14
N SER A 623 -13.84 23.85 20.15
CA SER A 623 -14.62 23.99 21.38
C SER A 623 -15.19 22.66 21.89
N LYS A 624 -15.30 21.66 21.01
CA LYS A 624 -15.87 20.33 21.32
C LYS A 624 -14.78 19.27 21.47
N GLY A 625 -13.76 19.31 20.60
CA GLY A 625 -12.78 18.24 20.49
C GLY A 625 -13.34 16.95 19.89
N ALA A 626 -12.52 15.92 19.82
CA ALA A 626 -12.91 14.60 19.29
C ALA A 626 -11.95 13.51 19.77
N LEU A 627 -12.40 12.27 19.72
CA LEU A 627 -11.60 11.05 19.86
C LEU A 627 -11.59 10.29 18.55
N ALA A 628 -10.44 9.73 18.18
CA ALA A 628 -10.31 8.79 17.09
C ALA A 628 -9.40 7.63 17.49
N VAL A 629 -9.63 6.44 16.95
CA VAL A 629 -8.67 5.36 17.04
C VAL A 629 -8.07 5.13 15.65
N VAL A 630 -6.75 5.21 15.58
CA VAL A 630 -5.99 4.93 14.37
C VAL A 630 -5.42 3.51 14.47
N ARG A 631 -5.69 2.72 13.45
CA ARG A 631 -5.28 1.31 13.35
C ARG A 631 -3.76 1.21 13.09
N PRO A 632 -3.16 0.03 13.28
CA PRO A 632 -1.74 -0.21 12.98
C PRO A 632 -1.31 0.12 11.54
N ASP A 633 -2.24 0.03 10.58
CA ASP A 633 -2.03 0.37 9.17
C ASP A 633 -2.27 1.85 8.84
N GLY A 634 -2.49 2.70 9.86
CA GLY A 634 -2.65 4.14 9.71
C GLY A 634 -4.02 4.60 9.21
N TYR A 635 -5.00 3.72 9.18
CA TYR A 635 -6.40 4.06 8.87
C TYR A 635 -7.17 4.37 10.15
N VAL A 636 -8.10 5.32 10.06
CA VAL A 636 -9.01 5.64 11.17
C VAL A 636 -10.02 4.53 11.30
N GLY A 637 -10.10 3.89 12.45
CA GLY A 637 -11.05 2.82 12.72
C GLY A 637 -12.40 3.33 13.23
N ILE A 638 -12.38 4.35 14.09
CA ILE A 638 -13.57 4.92 14.72
C ILE A 638 -13.38 6.38 15.06
N LEU A 639 -14.47 7.13 15.10
CA LEU A 639 -14.58 8.48 15.66
C LEU A 639 -15.62 8.51 16.79
N ALA A 640 -15.38 9.37 17.77
CA ALA A 640 -16.32 9.63 18.85
C ALA A 640 -16.24 11.10 19.31
N ASP A 641 -17.31 11.59 19.91
CA ASP A 641 -17.28 12.82 20.69
C ASP A 641 -16.21 12.72 21.79
N LEU A 642 -15.60 13.84 22.14
CA LEU A 642 -14.58 13.88 23.17
C LEU A 642 -15.04 13.27 24.51
N GLY A 643 -16.31 13.40 24.87
CA GLY A 643 -16.88 12.82 26.09
C GLY A 643 -17.30 11.34 25.99
N ASP A 644 -17.40 10.80 24.78
CA ASP A 644 -17.90 9.42 24.54
C ASP A 644 -16.75 8.39 24.55
N VAL A 645 -16.11 8.30 25.70
CA VAL A 645 -15.00 7.36 25.91
C VAL A 645 -15.45 5.91 25.86
N GLN A 646 -16.73 5.64 26.21
CA GLN A 646 -17.27 4.28 26.18
C GLN A 646 -17.30 3.69 24.77
N ARG A 647 -17.61 4.52 23.76
CA ARG A 647 -17.55 4.12 22.35
C ARG A 647 -16.17 3.65 21.94
N ILE A 648 -15.11 4.38 22.38
CA ILE A 648 -13.72 4.00 22.14
C ILE A 648 -13.38 2.69 22.86
N ASP A 649 -13.81 2.53 24.12
CA ASP A 649 -13.58 1.31 24.90
C ASP A 649 -14.23 0.07 24.26
N ASN A 650 -15.47 0.21 23.79
CA ASN A 650 -16.19 -0.86 23.10
C ASN A 650 -15.45 -1.26 21.80
N TYR A 651 -15.06 -0.30 20.98
CA TYR A 651 -14.30 -0.56 19.75
C TYR A 651 -12.96 -1.28 20.05
N LEU A 652 -12.18 -0.76 20.99
CA LEU A 652 -10.91 -1.40 21.37
C LEU A 652 -11.12 -2.81 21.88
N GLY A 653 -12.18 -3.05 22.65
CA GLY A 653 -12.53 -4.37 23.17
C GLY A 653 -12.93 -5.39 22.10
N THR A 654 -13.38 -4.96 20.91
CA THR A 654 -13.59 -5.85 19.76
C THR A 654 -12.32 -6.15 18.99
N MET A 655 -11.31 -5.27 19.07
CA MET A 655 -10.04 -5.40 18.33
C MET A 655 -8.95 -6.05 19.16
N ILE A 656 -8.89 -5.74 20.45
CA ILE A 656 -7.77 -6.08 21.34
C ILE A 656 -8.29 -6.82 22.56
N ARG A 657 -7.68 -7.95 22.86
CA ARG A 657 -7.94 -8.69 24.09
C ARG A 657 -7.48 -7.88 25.31
N ARG A 658 -8.33 -7.78 26.32
CA ARG A 658 -7.98 -7.16 27.61
C ARG A 658 -7.01 -8.05 28.40
N ASN A 659 -6.20 -7.42 29.28
CA ASN A 659 -5.28 -8.12 30.19
C ASN A 659 -6.00 -9.09 31.14
#